data_465dc03eb7b6a881ea0a819f02d415c1
#
_entry.id   465dc03eb7b6a881ea0a819f02d415c1
#
_cell.length_a   1.000
_cell.length_b   1.000
_cell.length_c   1.000
_cell.angle_alpha   90.00
_cell.angle_beta   90.00
_cell.angle_gamma   90.00
#
_symmetry.space_group_name_H-M   'P 1'
#
loop_
_entity.id
_entity.type
_entity.pdbx_description
1 polymer ?
#
loop_
_entity_poly.entity_id
_entity_poly.type
_entity_poly.pdbx_seq_one_letter_code
_entity_poly.pdbx_strand_id
1 'polypeptide(L)'
;MATDKQFRDVGDAMAHGLDSPAALKRRSAGKIHLEIPMLMTSALAMALWVPGAPQAETPLKSLALKSVPVPGPSQAVLDEFITDKKAVIQLGKALFWDPRVGSDNKTACASCHSSAGADSREKNQLSPGLLRRLEGSMYPDPDRTFQVGGPNHQLAAGDFPFTRFSMLQSNNSAQRMDANDVASSQGVFNGKFDKLAVSNKGAEADSCNYTPDPDNFHLGALNSRRVEPRNSPTVINAVFNFRNFWDGRGNNVFNGGDPFGMRNPNALVWKREAGILRKVQVSIPSSSLASQGSGPPLSGTEMSCADRTFVNLAQKLLNQKILDGQTIAPDDSVLGEFANGRPPYQSLVKRAFKPEYWQSPDVLRFTRADAQDRRSMDLRRPVAFNSVREENVSQIEANFTLFFSLALQMYQSTLVADDSRFDQYAAGDSSRLNEIERAGLAVFQGKGKCINCHGGAELTNASFRNVINQRLETMVMASGRTKTYDNGFYNIGVRPTLDDIGIGGTDGFGLPLSESMIFAIRPGQAAGLLGNGFDPSKYSVPNVGDVNVNGAFKTPGLRNVELTGPYFHNGGKSTLMQVVDFYDRGGDFGKDNRENLDPDIEPLGLSEAEKVSLVSFMLSLTDERVRMEKAPFDHPSLCIPNGHSLSAYASTNSINAADDMLCLKEVGRKGASMGLSPFMKLSPFSR
;
A
#
# COMPACT_ATOMS: atom_id res chain seq x y z
N MET A 1 -25.94 -8.43 -6.81
CA MET A 1 -26.37 -8.46 -8.22
C MET A 1 -25.88 -7.25 -9.05
N ALA A 2 -25.00 -6.43 -8.54
CA ALA A 2 -24.41 -5.29 -9.27
C ALA A 2 -22.92 -5.45 -9.61
N THR A 3 -22.28 -6.51 -9.16
CA THR A 3 -20.86 -6.81 -9.40
C THR A 3 -20.59 -7.68 -10.63
N ASP A 4 -21.65 -8.33 -11.18
CA ASP A 4 -21.51 -9.25 -12.32
C ASP A 4 -21.44 -8.56 -13.71
N LYS A 5 -21.72 -7.26 -13.77
CA LYS A 5 -21.73 -6.54 -15.06
C LYS A 5 -20.39 -5.90 -15.43
N GLN A 6 -19.51 -5.70 -14.45
CA GLN A 6 -18.24 -5.01 -14.69
C GLN A 6 -17.12 -5.90 -15.28
N PHE A 7 -17.27 -7.23 -15.19
CA PHE A 7 -16.25 -8.16 -15.69
C PHE A 7 -16.56 -8.75 -17.09
N ARG A 8 -17.76 -8.56 -17.64
CA ARG A 8 -18.11 -9.08 -18.98
C ARG A 8 -17.72 -8.18 -20.13
N ASP A 9 -17.58 -6.88 -19.91
CA ASP A 9 -17.33 -5.91 -21.01
C ASP A 9 -15.86 -5.80 -21.44
N VAL A 10 -14.91 -6.49 -20.78
CA VAL A 10 -13.50 -6.47 -21.18
C VAL A 10 -13.15 -7.58 -22.19
N GLY A 11 -14.03 -8.57 -22.38
CA GLY A 11 -13.79 -9.70 -23.28
C GLY A 11 -14.11 -9.43 -24.78
N ASP A 12 -14.99 -8.50 -25.06
CA ASP A 12 -15.50 -8.32 -26.42
C ASP A 12 -14.78 -7.25 -27.27
N ALA A 13 -13.83 -6.52 -26.69
CA ALA A 13 -13.09 -5.47 -27.42
C ALA A 13 -11.87 -5.97 -28.22
N MET A 14 -11.55 -7.26 -28.18
CA MET A 14 -10.36 -7.82 -28.86
C MET A 14 -10.68 -8.75 -30.07
N ALA A 15 -11.90 -8.83 -30.55
CA ALA A 15 -12.29 -9.81 -31.57
C ALA A 15 -12.72 -9.28 -32.94
N HIS A 16 -12.54 -8.01 -33.29
CA HIS A 16 -12.82 -7.55 -34.66
C HIS A 16 -11.77 -6.56 -35.17
N GLY A 17 -10.97 -7.00 -36.14
CA GLY A 17 -10.12 -6.09 -36.90
C GLY A 17 -8.96 -6.71 -37.66
N LEU A 18 -9.22 -7.76 -38.46
CA LEU A 18 -8.29 -8.17 -39.53
C LEU A 18 -9.08 -8.33 -40.82
N ASP A 19 -8.93 -7.39 -41.70
CA ASP A 19 -9.10 -7.66 -43.15
C ASP A 19 -8.26 -6.65 -43.98
N SER A 20 -7.57 -7.13 -44.77
CA SER A 20 -6.64 -7.22 -45.88
C SER A 20 -6.50 -6.03 -46.88
N PRO A 21 -5.55 -6.06 -47.84
CA PRO A 21 -4.70 -4.90 -48.18
C PRO A 21 -5.03 -4.28 -49.53
N ALA A 22 -4.66 -3.02 -49.70
CA ALA A 22 -4.64 -2.40 -51.03
C ALA A 22 -3.28 -1.73 -51.31
N ALA A 23 -2.72 -2.14 -52.41
CA ALA A 23 -1.48 -1.70 -53.00
C ALA A 23 -1.47 -0.22 -53.46
N LEU A 24 -0.37 0.49 -53.32
CA LEU A 24 -0.08 1.67 -54.15
C LEU A 24 1.41 1.86 -54.36
N LYS A 25 1.75 1.64 -55.58
CA LYS A 25 2.78 2.17 -56.53
C LYS A 25 3.97 3.01 -56.00
N ARG A 26 5.14 2.48 -56.39
CA ARG A 26 6.46 3.18 -56.50
C ARG A 26 6.37 4.42 -57.40
N ARG A 27 7.03 5.50 -57.00
CA ARG A 27 7.65 6.48 -57.93
C ARG A 27 9.08 6.82 -57.48
N SER A 28 9.88 7.04 -58.48
CA SER A 28 11.33 7.08 -58.58
C SER A 28 12.01 8.34 -58.08
N ALA A 29 13.22 8.13 -57.65
CA ALA A 29 14.45 8.91 -57.57
C ALA A 29 14.50 10.39 -58.09
N GLY A 30 15.03 11.23 -57.24
CA GLY A 30 15.66 12.49 -57.58
C GLY A 30 16.85 12.75 -56.66
N LYS A 31 18.06 12.73 -57.23
CA LYS A 31 19.31 13.11 -56.57
C LYS A 31 19.39 14.64 -56.50
N ILE A 32 19.67 15.18 -55.35
CA ILE A 32 20.19 16.55 -55.18
C ILE A 32 21.36 16.49 -54.21
N HIS A 33 22.49 16.91 -54.69
CA HIS A 33 23.68 17.22 -53.88
C HIS A 33 23.45 18.51 -53.12
N LEU A 34 23.78 18.52 -51.84
CA LEU A 34 24.17 19.77 -51.17
C LEU A 34 25.16 19.48 -50.01
N GLU A 35 26.04 20.43 -49.87
CA GLU A 35 27.28 20.42 -49.12
C GLU A 35 27.08 20.42 -47.59
N ILE A 36 28.04 19.84 -46.89
CA ILE A 36 28.16 19.74 -45.44
C ILE A 36 28.82 21.00 -44.87
N PRO A 37 28.30 21.59 -43.80
CA PRO A 37 29.12 22.22 -42.79
C PRO A 37 29.20 21.38 -41.51
N MET A 38 30.43 21.17 -41.12
CA MET A 38 30.89 20.53 -39.91
C MET A 38 30.39 21.28 -38.68
N LEU A 39 29.62 20.65 -37.80
CA LEU A 39 29.29 21.16 -36.47
C LEU A 39 29.30 20.02 -35.46
N MET A 40 30.10 20.22 -34.45
CA MET A 40 30.33 19.54 -33.17
C MET A 40 29.40 18.39 -32.79
N THR A 41 30.00 17.22 -32.65
CA THR A 41 29.44 16.01 -32.01
C THR A 41 29.37 16.22 -30.53
N SER A 42 28.15 16.40 -29.99
CA SER A 42 27.82 16.07 -28.60
C SER A 42 27.55 14.58 -28.55
N ALA A 43 28.47 13.82 -27.97
CA ALA A 43 28.31 12.40 -27.74
C ALA A 43 27.23 12.17 -26.68
N LEU A 44 26.05 11.75 -27.12
CA LEU A 44 25.04 11.16 -26.26
C LEU A 44 25.53 9.74 -25.94
N ALA A 45 26.09 9.53 -24.75
CA ALA A 45 26.44 8.22 -24.27
C ALA A 45 25.14 7.45 -23.99
N MET A 46 24.67 6.66 -24.95
CA MET A 46 23.78 5.53 -24.66
C MET A 46 24.58 4.52 -23.86
N ALA A 47 24.32 4.41 -22.58
CA ALA A 47 24.82 3.32 -21.76
C ALA A 47 24.15 2.02 -22.23
N LEU A 48 24.81 1.31 -23.13
CA LEU A 48 24.50 -0.09 -23.41
C LEU A 48 24.87 -0.90 -22.17
N TRP A 49 23.89 -1.46 -21.50
CA TRP A 49 24.12 -2.41 -20.42
C TRP A 49 24.81 -3.66 -20.99
N VAL A 50 26.07 -3.86 -20.65
CA VAL A 50 26.84 -5.05 -20.97
C VAL A 50 26.76 -6.00 -19.79
N PRO A 51 26.18 -7.21 -19.94
CA PRO A 51 26.20 -8.18 -18.86
C PRO A 51 27.64 -8.57 -18.51
N GLY A 52 28.04 -8.32 -17.27
CA GLY A 52 29.37 -8.73 -16.77
C GLY A 52 30.37 -7.60 -16.48
N ALA A 53 30.04 -6.32 -16.67
CA ALA A 53 30.86 -5.26 -16.14
C ALA A 53 30.66 -5.17 -14.61
N PRO A 54 31.73 -5.13 -13.78
CA PRO A 54 31.58 -4.92 -12.33
C PRO A 54 30.90 -3.58 -12.13
N GLN A 55 29.68 -3.59 -11.57
CA GLN A 55 29.03 -2.35 -11.13
C GLN A 55 29.96 -1.68 -10.12
N ALA A 56 30.22 -0.39 -10.32
CA ALA A 56 30.96 0.39 -9.34
C ALA A 56 30.26 0.26 -7.98
N GLU A 57 30.98 -0.25 -6.97
CA GLU A 57 30.44 -0.39 -5.60
C GLU A 57 29.81 0.94 -5.18
N THR A 58 28.50 0.91 -4.86
CA THR A 58 27.80 2.08 -4.34
C THR A 58 28.51 2.54 -3.07
N PRO A 59 28.96 3.78 -2.95
CA PRO A 59 29.67 4.24 -1.76
C PRO A 59 28.81 4.00 -0.53
N LEU A 60 29.34 3.30 0.51
CA LEU A 60 28.62 2.92 1.73
C LEU A 60 27.84 4.08 2.37
N LYS A 61 28.43 5.30 2.40
CA LYS A 61 27.77 6.49 2.96
C LYS A 61 26.45 6.83 2.25
N SER A 62 26.29 6.47 0.99
CA SER A 62 25.04 6.70 0.25
C SER A 62 23.92 5.74 0.63
N LEU A 63 24.23 4.71 1.42
CA LEU A 63 23.28 3.71 1.92
C LEU A 63 22.75 4.01 3.34
N ALA A 64 23.29 5.02 4.05
CA ALA A 64 22.76 5.46 5.33
C ALA A 64 21.51 6.30 5.13
N LEU A 65 20.36 5.87 5.68
CA LEU A 65 19.07 6.54 5.45
C LEU A 65 19.02 7.97 6.01
N LYS A 66 19.75 8.26 7.10
CA LYS A 66 19.90 9.64 7.64
C LYS A 66 20.41 10.65 6.62
N SER A 67 21.09 10.21 5.56
CA SER A 67 21.58 11.09 4.49
C SER A 67 20.50 11.47 3.47
N VAL A 68 19.33 10.83 3.52
CA VAL A 68 18.22 11.02 2.59
C VAL A 68 17.16 11.92 3.21
N PRO A 69 16.85 13.07 2.60
CA PRO A 69 15.72 13.89 3.04
C PRO A 69 14.42 13.10 2.98
N VAL A 70 13.59 13.22 4.02
CA VAL A 70 12.25 12.62 4.01
C VAL A 70 11.41 13.30 2.91
N PRO A 71 10.92 12.55 1.91
CA PRO A 71 10.13 13.14 0.84
C PRO A 71 8.75 13.58 1.36
N GLY A 72 8.22 14.62 0.73
CA GLY A 72 6.91 15.17 1.07
C GLY A 72 6.57 16.39 0.22
N PRO A 73 5.38 16.95 0.35
CA PRO A 73 5.02 18.21 -0.29
C PRO A 73 5.98 19.32 0.12
N SER A 74 6.30 20.22 -0.79
CA SER A 74 7.11 21.39 -0.47
C SER A 74 6.43 22.27 0.58
N GLN A 75 7.21 23.05 1.32
CA GLN A 75 6.65 23.95 2.33
C GLN A 75 5.62 24.91 1.70
N ALA A 76 5.87 25.44 0.51
CA ALA A 76 4.94 26.31 -0.20
C ALA A 76 3.58 25.63 -0.46
N VAL A 77 3.58 24.33 -0.86
CA VAL A 77 2.36 23.56 -1.03
C VAL A 77 1.67 23.29 0.31
N LEU A 78 2.41 22.97 1.36
CA LEU A 78 1.84 22.75 2.69
C LEU A 78 1.21 24.04 3.24
N ASP A 79 1.81 25.19 3.01
CA ASP A 79 1.32 26.50 3.46
C ASP A 79 -0.02 26.91 2.82
N GLU A 80 -0.41 26.26 1.70
CA GLU A 80 -1.75 26.43 1.12
C GLU A 80 -2.84 25.75 1.94
N PHE A 81 -2.52 24.72 2.70
CA PHE A 81 -3.50 23.88 3.41
C PHE A 81 -3.34 23.93 4.93
N ILE A 82 -2.12 24.02 5.44
CA ILE A 82 -1.76 23.81 6.84
C ILE A 82 -1.44 25.15 7.52
N THR A 83 -1.99 25.33 8.71
CA THR A 83 -1.70 26.47 9.60
C THR A 83 -0.71 26.07 10.70
N ASP A 84 -0.91 24.89 11.32
CA ASP A 84 -0.10 24.41 12.43
C ASP A 84 0.34 22.96 12.16
N LYS A 85 1.61 22.80 11.80
CA LYS A 85 2.20 21.48 11.50
C LYS A 85 2.15 20.52 12.69
N LYS A 86 2.34 21.02 13.93
CA LYS A 86 2.25 20.18 15.13
C LYS A 86 0.83 19.63 15.28
N ALA A 87 -0.17 20.48 15.11
CA ALA A 87 -1.58 20.08 15.22
C ALA A 87 -1.97 19.04 14.14
N VAL A 88 -1.45 19.16 12.90
CA VAL A 88 -1.70 18.15 11.85
C VAL A 88 -1.10 16.80 12.23
N ILE A 89 0.12 16.76 12.76
CA ILE A 89 0.77 15.50 13.20
C ILE A 89 -0.01 14.87 14.35
N GLN A 90 -0.45 15.69 15.33
CA GLN A 90 -1.28 15.24 16.44
C GLN A 90 -2.62 14.66 15.98
N LEU A 91 -3.27 15.34 15.05
CA LEU A 91 -4.50 14.84 14.41
C LEU A 91 -4.26 13.52 13.69
N GLY A 92 -3.16 13.41 12.95
CA GLY A 92 -2.79 12.20 12.21
C GLY A 92 -2.54 11.00 13.13
N LYS A 93 -1.77 11.17 14.22
CA LYS A 93 -1.54 10.11 15.20
C LYS A 93 -2.85 9.71 15.89
N ALA A 94 -3.69 10.69 16.27
CA ALA A 94 -4.98 10.40 16.88
C ALA A 94 -5.90 9.60 15.95
N LEU A 95 -6.02 10.00 14.67
CA LEU A 95 -6.85 9.29 13.69
C LEU A 95 -6.31 7.89 13.34
N PHE A 96 -4.99 7.72 13.30
CA PHE A 96 -4.35 6.45 12.99
C PHE A 96 -4.62 5.39 14.07
N TRP A 97 -4.70 5.81 15.34
CA TRP A 97 -4.86 4.92 16.49
C TRP A 97 -6.30 4.85 17.04
N ASP A 98 -7.25 5.63 16.52
CA ASP A 98 -8.63 5.63 17.03
C ASP A 98 -9.49 4.55 16.36
N PRO A 99 -9.97 3.52 17.10
CA PRO A 99 -10.80 2.45 16.54
C PRO A 99 -12.17 2.94 16.05
N ARG A 100 -12.60 4.15 16.44
CA ARG A 100 -13.87 4.75 15.97
C ARG A 100 -13.78 5.25 14.53
N VAL A 101 -12.58 5.28 13.92
CA VAL A 101 -12.41 5.47 12.47
C VAL A 101 -13.08 4.31 11.72
N GLY A 102 -12.99 3.09 12.22
CA GLY A 102 -13.76 1.96 11.72
C GLY A 102 -15.25 2.08 11.97
N SER A 103 -16.07 1.43 11.14
CA SER A 103 -17.53 1.41 11.30
C SER A 103 -17.97 0.70 12.57
N ASP A 104 -17.18 -0.26 13.04
CA ASP A 104 -17.45 -1.14 14.17
C ASP A 104 -16.91 -0.62 15.52
N ASN A 105 -16.24 0.53 15.55
CA ASN A 105 -15.52 1.07 16.71
C ASN A 105 -14.43 0.13 17.29
N LYS A 106 -13.92 -0.79 16.48
CA LYS A 106 -12.89 -1.76 16.86
C LYS A 106 -11.68 -1.76 15.91
N THR A 107 -11.86 -1.16 14.71
CA THR A 107 -10.86 -1.23 13.65
C THR A 107 -10.26 0.15 13.38
N ALA A 108 -9.02 0.36 13.84
CA ALA A 108 -8.17 1.50 13.54
C ALA A 108 -7.19 1.16 12.40
N CYS A 109 -6.49 2.14 11.82
CA CYS A 109 -5.33 1.86 10.95
C CYS A 109 -4.28 1.02 11.72
N ALA A 110 -4.03 1.38 12.98
CA ALA A 110 -3.12 0.65 13.86
C ALA A 110 -3.56 -0.81 14.13
N SER A 111 -4.82 -1.19 13.90
CA SER A 111 -5.24 -2.60 14.06
C SER A 111 -4.45 -3.56 13.16
N CYS A 112 -4.04 -3.09 11.98
CA CYS A 112 -3.24 -3.84 11.01
C CYS A 112 -1.79 -3.35 10.93
N HIS A 113 -1.43 -2.26 11.66
CA HIS A 113 -0.14 -1.60 11.58
C HIS A 113 0.48 -1.30 12.96
N SER A 114 0.15 -2.08 13.98
CA SER A 114 0.62 -1.86 15.36
C SER A 114 1.99 -2.47 15.67
N SER A 115 2.41 -3.54 15.00
CA SER A 115 3.67 -4.23 15.29
C SER A 115 4.73 -3.88 14.25
N ALA A 116 5.73 -3.08 14.60
CA ALA A 116 6.71 -2.55 13.64
C ALA A 116 6.07 -1.95 12.38
N GLY A 117 4.89 -1.35 12.53
CA GLY A 117 4.10 -0.79 11.43
C GLY A 117 3.40 -1.82 10.53
N ALA A 118 3.42 -3.10 10.87
CA ALA A 118 2.78 -4.22 10.19
C ALA A 118 1.82 -4.96 11.14
N ASP A 119 1.27 -6.08 10.71
CA ASP A 119 0.39 -6.94 11.51
C ASP A 119 1.11 -8.23 11.91
N SER A 120 1.16 -8.51 13.21
CA SER A 120 1.74 -9.73 13.75
C SER A 120 0.73 -10.68 14.38
N ARG A 121 -0.58 -10.41 14.23
CA ARG A 121 -1.63 -11.31 14.73
C ARG A 121 -1.59 -12.65 14.01
N GLU A 122 -2.05 -13.68 14.68
CA GLU A 122 -1.95 -15.07 14.21
C GLU A 122 -3.31 -15.76 14.05
N LYS A 123 -4.39 -15.17 14.54
CA LYS A 123 -5.71 -15.79 14.49
C LYS A 123 -6.65 -15.04 13.55
N ASN A 124 -7.39 -15.79 12.72
CA ASN A 124 -8.27 -15.25 11.67
C ASN A 124 -7.52 -14.34 10.68
N GLN A 125 -6.36 -14.77 10.21
CA GLN A 125 -5.50 -14.02 9.30
C GLN A 125 -5.39 -14.68 7.91
N LEU A 126 -6.26 -15.64 7.58
CA LEU A 126 -6.27 -16.28 6.26
C LEU A 126 -7.36 -15.68 5.37
N SER A 127 -6.98 -15.39 4.13
CA SER A 127 -7.85 -15.05 3.00
C SER A 127 -7.65 -16.07 1.89
N PRO A 128 -8.69 -16.43 1.11
CA PRO A 128 -8.52 -17.29 -0.06
C PRO A 128 -7.71 -16.64 -1.18
N GLY A 129 -7.41 -15.34 -1.09
CA GLY A 129 -6.75 -14.57 -2.14
C GLY A 129 -7.73 -13.81 -3.02
N LEU A 130 -7.26 -13.30 -4.16
CA LEU A 130 -8.10 -12.54 -5.11
C LEU A 130 -8.73 -13.44 -6.16
N LEU A 131 -7.92 -14.17 -6.89
CA LEU A 131 -8.34 -14.93 -8.04
C LEU A 131 -7.75 -16.36 -8.01
N ARG A 132 -8.49 -17.30 -8.58
CA ARG A 132 -8.04 -18.68 -8.78
C ARG A 132 -8.39 -19.14 -10.18
N ARG A 133 -7.41 -19.71 -10.88
CA ARG A 133 -7.65 -20.35 -12.15
C ARG A 133 -8.10 -21.80 -11.91
N LEU A 134 -9.33 -22.10 -12.27
CA LEU A 134 -9.84 -23.46 -12.25
C LEU A 134 -9.31 -24.27 -13.45
N GLU A 135 -9.10 -25.57 -13.26
CA GLU A 135 -8.65 -26.46 -14.33
C GLU A 135 -9.65 -26.43 -15.50
N GLY A 136 -9.14 -26.22 -16.72
CA GLY A 136 -9.97 -26.07 -17.91
C GLY A 136 -10.58 -24.68 -18.13
N SER A 137 -10.42 -23.73 -17.20
CA SER A 137 -10.88 -22.36 -17.39
C SER A 137 -9.82 -21.52 -18.11
N MET A 138 -10.26 -20.66 -19.05
CA MET A 138 -9.40 -19.69 -19.72
C MET A 138 -9.12 -18.46 -18.85
N TYR A 139 -10.06 -18.07 -18.00
CA TYR A 139 -9.99 -16.90 -17.12
C TYR A 139 -10.08 -17.31 -15.66
N PRO A 140 -9.39 -16.61 -14.74
CA PRO A 140 -9.53 -16.87 -13.32
C PRO A 140 -10.87 -16.31 -12.80
N ASP A 141 -11.43 -17.01 -11.81
CA ASP A 141 -12.60 -16.60 -11.04
C ASP A 141 -12.16 -16.01 -9.67
N PRO A 142 -13.00 -15.22 -8.99
CA PRO A 142 -12.76 -14.85 -7.59
C PRO A 142 -12.54 -16.10 -6.73
N ASP A 143 -11.45 -16.14 -5.98
CA ASP A 143 -11.18 -17.28 -5.10
C ASP A 143 -12.05 -17.21 -3.84
N ARG A 144 -12.67 -18.32 -3.51
CA ARG A 144 -13.53 -18.53 -2.34
C ARG A 144 -13.17 -19.78 -1.55
N THR A 145 -11.99 -20.34 -1.82
CA THR A 145 -11.58 -21.62 -1.24
C THR A 145 -10.36 -21.45 -0.36
N PHE A 146 -10.42 -21.99 0.84
CA PHE A 146 -9.27 -22.07 1.74
C PHE A 146 -8.56 -23.40 1.59
N GLN A 147 -7.25 -23.42 1.71
CA GLN A 147 -6.40 -24.58 1.53
C GLN A 147 -5.48 -24.84 2.74
N VAL A 148 -4.98 -23.80 3.40
CA VAL A 148 -4.19 -23.91 4.63
C VAL A 148 -5.09 -24.17 5.83
N GLY A 149 -6.23 -23.48 5.88
CA GLY A 149 -7.16 -23.57 7.02
C GLY A 149 -8.53 -23.06 6.63
N GLY A 150 -9.01 -22.01 7.30
CA GLY A 150 -10.29 -21.36 7.02
C GLY A 150 -10.46 -20.13 7.91
N PRO A 151 -11.67 -19.53 7.93
CA PRO A 151 -11.96 -18.47 8.85
C PRO A 151 -11.68 -18.86 10.30
N ASN A 152 -11.16 -17.93 11.09
CA ASN A 152 -10.77 -18.13 12.49
C ASN A 152 -9.63 -19.14 12.71
N HIS A 153 -8.90 -19.52 11.65
CA HIS A 153 -7.74 -20.39 11.78
C HIS A 153 -6.67 -19.73 12.67
N GLN A 154 -6.06 -20.49 13.58
CA GLN A 154 -4.88 -20.11 14.33
C GLN A 154 -3.66 -20.52 13.50
N LEU A 155 -2.92 -19.55 12.96
CA LEU A 155 -1.69 -19.81 12.20
C LEU A 155 -0.67 -20.57 13.06
N ALA A 156 -0.03 -21.55 12.47
CA ALA A 156 1.02 -22.35 13.07
C ALA A 156 2.28 -22.37 12.17
N ALA A 157 3.45 -22.60 12.74
CA ALA A 157 4.70 -22.70 11.98
C ALA A 157 4.59 -23.76 10.86
N GLY A 158 3.82 -24.83 11.09
CA GLY A 158 3.57 -25.88 10.12
C GLY A 158 2.74 -25.47 8.90
N ASP A 159 2.06 -24.32 8.92
CA ASP A 159 1.33 -23.79 7.77
C ASP A 159 2.30 -23.24 6.71
N PHE A 160 3.46 -22.76 7.14
CA PHE A 160 4.45 -22.11 6.29
C PHE A 160 5.61 -23.01 5.85
N PRO A 161 6.20 -22.74 4.68
CA PRO A 161 5.75 -21.81 3.64
C PRO A 161 4.51 -22.36 2.91
N PHE A 162 3.62 -21.50 2.39
CA PHE A 162 2.42 -21.90 1.64
C PHE A 162 2.75 -22.65 0.35
N THR A 163 3.83 -22.28 -0.31
CA THR A 163 4.38 -23.04 -1.43
C THR A 163 5.63 -23.79 -0.97
N ARG A 164 5.60 -25.10 -1.07
CA ARG A 164 6.67 -26.03 -0.65
C ARG A 164 7.17 -26.86 -1.80
N PHE A 165 8.42 -27.27 -1.72
CA PHE A 165 9.04 -28.18 -2.67
C PHE A 165 9.64 -29.39 -1.93
N SER A 166 9.53 -30.57 -2.52
CA SER A 166 10.14 -31.78 -1.97
C SER A 166 11.68 -31.68 -1.92
N MET A 167 12.29 -30.82 -2.74
CA MET A 167 13.69 -30.41 -2.68
C MET A 167 13.76 -28.88 -2.62
N LEU A 168 14.41 -28.31 -1.59
CA LEU A 168 14.45 -26.88 -1.32
C LEU A 168 15.00 -26.02 -2.48
N GLN A 169 15.97 -26.57 -3.22
CA GLN A 169 16.62 -25.89 -4.33
C GLN A 169 15.92 -26.11 -5.69
N SER A 170 14.85 -26.89 -5.70
CA SER A 170 14.08 -27.16 -6.92
C SER A 170 13.03 -26.09 -7.17
N ASN A 171 12.86 -25.68 -8.42
CA ASN A 171 11.71 -24.93 -8.91
C ASN A 171 10.85 -25.76 -9.89
N ASN A 172 10.94 -27.09 -9.79
CA ASN A 172 10.16 -28.01 -10.64
C ASN A 172 8.72 -28.09 -10.12
N SER A 173 7.75 -27.71 -10.97
CA SER A 173 6.32 -27.74 -10.63
C SER A 173 5.80 -29.13 -10.22
N ALA A 174 6.38 -30.21 -10.74
CA ALA A 174 6.04 -31.59 -10.35
C ALA A 174 6.42 -31.94 -8.89
N GLN A 175 7.26 -31.13 -8.25
CA GLN A 175 7.71 -31.31 -6.87
C GLN A 175 7.10 -30.27 -5.92
N ARG A 176 6.21 -29.41 -6.44
CA ARG A 176 5.58 -28.30 -5.72
C ARG A 176 4.27 -28.76 -5.08
N MET A 177 4.13 -28.51 -3.79
CA MET A 177 2.86 -28.51 -3.07
C MET A 177 2.52 -27.05 -2.80
N ASP A 178 1.32 -26.64 -3.15
CA ASP A 178 0.93 -25.24 -3.15
C ASP A 178 -0.41 -25.02 -2.47
N ALA A 179 -0.47 -23.98 -1.64
CA ALA A 179 -1.68 -23.36 -1.15
C ALA A 179 -1.68 -21.91 -1.61
N ASN A 180 -2.75 -21.48 -2.29
CA ASN A 180 -2.84 -20.13 -2.79
C ASN A 180 -3.48 -19.13 -1.80
N ASP A 181 -3.77 -19.58 -0.60
CA ASP A 181 -4.22 -18.72 0.50
C ASP A 181 -3.24 -17.56 0.73
N VAL A 182 -3.75 -16.52 1.35
CA VAL A 182 -3.00 -15.33 1.74
C VAL A 182 -3.05 -15.17 3.25
N ALA A 183 -1.89 -14.99 3.90
CA ALA A 183 -1.82 -14.54 5.28
C ALA A 183 -1.81 -13.01 5.30
N SER A 184 -2.84 -12.41 5.89
CA SER A 184 -3.06 -10.97 5.92
C SER A 184 -3.85 -10.53 7.15
N SER A 185 -4.35 -9.31 7.13
CA SER A 185 -5.02 -8.69 8.27
C SER A 185 -6.54 -8.88 8.21
N GLN A 186 -7.12 -9.29 9.34
CA GLN A 186 -8.57 -9.25 9.51
C GLN A 186 -9.07 -7.82 9.70
N GLY A 187 -10.15 -7.48 9.02
CA GLY A 187 -10.82 -6.19 9.08
C GLY A 187 -12.21 -6.28 9.67
N VAL A 188 -13.26 -6.04 8.88
CA VAL A 188 -14.67 -5.95 9.33
C VAL A 188 -15.52 -7.11 8.82
N PHE A 189 -16.73 -7.25 9.39
CA PHE A 189 -17.75 -8.18 8.91
C PHE A 189 -18.42 -7.69 7.62
N ASN A 190 -18.91 -8.61 6.80
CA ASN A 190 -19.68 -8.27 5.60
C ASN A 190 -20.98 -7.55 5.98
N GLY A 191 -21.12 -6.33 5.51
CA GLY A 191 -22.30 -5.52 5.77
C GLY A 191 -22.35 -4.27 4.91
N LYS A 192 -23.52 -3.65 4.87
CA LYS A 192 -23.77 -2.41 4.16
C LYS A 192 -24.15 -1.31 5.15
N PHE A 193 -23.56 -0.14 5.04
CA PHE A 193 -23.85 1.00 5.89
C PHE A 193 -25.32 1.41 5.77
N ASP A 194 -26.00 1.55 6.89
CA ASP A 194 -27.37 2.03 7.02
C ASP A 194 -27.39 3.50 7.47
N LYS A 195 -26.91 3.76 8.67
CA LYS A 195 -26.87 5.10 9.28
C LYS A 195 -25.84 5.19 10.40
N LEU A 196 -25.53 6.41 10.81
CA LEU A 196 -24.79 6.64 12.05
C LEU A 196 -25.68 6.30 13.25
N ALA A 197 -25.11 5.57 14.20
CA ALA A 197 -25.75 5.39 15.50
C ALA A 197 -25.43 6.64 16.35
N VAL A 198 -26.47 7.34 16.78
CA VAL A 198 -26.35 8.53 17.63
C VAL A 198 -26.77 8.15 19.04
N SER A 199 -25.86 8.31 20.01
CA SER A 199 -26.19 8.22 21.42
C SER A 199 -25.69 9.43 22.18
N ASN A 200 -26.30 9.69 23.33
CA ASN A 200 -25.86 10.73 24.26
C ASN A 200 -24.54 10.37 24.98
N LYS A 201 -23.97 9.20 24.71
CA LYS A 201 -22.77 8.66 25.38
C LYS A 201 -21.50 8.71 24.54
N GLY A 202 -21.54 9.27 23.33
CA GLY A 202 -20.38 9.33 22.41
C GLY A 202 -20.66 8.68 21.06
N ALA A 203 -19.61 8.49 20.26
CA ALA A 203 -19.71 7.82 18.96
C ALA A 203 -19.92 6.31 19.16
N GLU A 204 -21.09 5.81 18.85
CA GLU A 204 -21.37 4.39 18.78
C GLU A 204 -20.88 3.78 17.46
N ALA A 205 -20.81 2.45 17.40
CA ALA A 205 -20.59 1.75 16.14
C ALA A 205 -21.67 2.11 15.12
N ASP A 206 -21.31 2.22 13.86
CA ASP A 206 -22.26 2.53 12.79
C ASP A 206 -23.31 1.43 12.69
N SER A 207 -24.56 1.79 12.38
CA SER A 207 -25.60 0.81 12.02
C SER A 207 -25.28 0.25 10.64
N CYS A 208 -25.06 -1.06 10.58
CA CYS A 208 -24.78 -1.79 9.35
C CYS A 208 -25.78 -2.92 9.15
N ASN A 209 -26.30 -3.05 7.94
CA ASN A 209 -27.11 -4.19 7.53
C ASN A 209 -26.16 -5.34 7.17
N TYR A 210 -25.96 -6.26 8.11
CA TYR A 210 -25.12 -7.44 7.90
C TYR A 210 -25.88 -8.52 7.13
N THR A 211 -25.20 -9.19 6.20
CA THR A 211 -25.69 -10.32 5.42
C THR A 211 -24.67 -11.46 5.45
N PRO A 212 -25.08 -12.71 5.17
CA PRO A 212 -24.12 -13.80 5.00
C PRO A 212 -22.99 -13.40 4.04
N ASP A 213 -21.76 -13.72 4.41
CA ASP A 213 -20.60 -13.37 3.60
C ASP A 213 -20.57 -14.22 2.32
N PRO A 214 -20.48 -13.61 1.11
CA PRO A 214 -20.46 -14.37 -0.14
C PRO A 214 -19.11 -15.05 -0.43
N ASP A 215 -18.04 -14.66 0.28
CA ASP A 215 -16.66 -15.10 0.04
C ASP A 215 -16.16 -16.12 1.07
N ASN A 216 -17.11 -16.84 1.74
CA ASN A 216 -16.85 -17.93 2.67
C ASN A 216 -16.19 -17.53 4.01
N PHE A 217 -16.31 -16.27 4.43
CA PHE A 217 -15.90 -15.87 5.78
C PHE A 217 -16.97 -16.21 6.80
N HIS A 218 -17.13 -17.54 7.09
CA HIS A 218 -18.15 -18.09 7.98
C HIS A 218 -17.60 -19.03 9.03
N LEU A 219 -18.20 -19.00 10.19
CA LEU A 219 -18.09 -19.98 11.28
C LEU A 219 -19.44 -20.66 11.47
N GLY A 220 -19.71 -21.71 10.72
CA GLY A 220 -21.05 -22.30 10.62
C GLY A 220 -22.05 -21.30 10.00
N ALA A 221 -23.07 -20.90 10.76
CA ALA A 221 -24.09 -19.93 10.32
C ALA A 221 -23.70 -18.46 10.59
N LEU A 222 -22.59 -18.20 11.27
CA LEU A 222 -22.17 -16.84 11.64
C LEU A 222 -21.06 -16.34 10.71
N ASN A 223 -21.11 -15.06 10.36
CA ASN A 223 -19.99 -14.42 9.68
C ASN A 223 -18.77 -14.36 10.61
N SER A 224 -17.59 -14.60 10.07
CA SER A 224 -16.32 -14.14 10.63
C SER A 224 -15.94 -12.76 10.05
N ARG A 225 -14.97 -12.09 10.65
CA ARG A 225 -14.37 -10.92 10.03
C ARG A 225 -13.68 -11.33 8.74
N ARG A 226 -13.85 -10.51 7.69
CA ARG A 226 -13.14 -10.65 6.43
C ARG A 226 -11.66 -10.42 6.63
N VAL A 227 -10.86 -11.05 5.79
CA VAL A 227 -9.40 -10.88 5.76
C VAL A 227 -8.99 -10.31 4.40
N GLU A 228 -8.10 -9.33 4.42
CA GLU A 228 -7.57 -8.70 3.21
C GLU A 228 -6.88 -9.72 2.30
N PRO A 229 -7.02 -9.59 0.97
CA PRO A 229 -6.44 -10.52 0.00
C PRO A 229 -4.96 -10.27 -0.28
N ARG A 230 -4.32 -9.33 0.43
CA ARG A 230 -2.89 -9.06 0.38
C ARG A 230 -2.36 -8.71 1.76
N ASN A 231 -1.17 -9.21 2.07
CA ASN A 231 -0.48 -8.95 3.32
C ASN A 231 -0.29 -7.45 3.59
N SER A 232 -0.48 -7.00 4.84
CA SER A 232 -0.35 -5.60 5.23
C SER A 232 1.13 -5.19 5.30
N PRO A 233 1.62 -4.30 4.40
CA PRO A 233 3.00 -3.84 4.45
C PRO A 233 3.22 -2.87 5.61
N THR A 234 4.47 -2.76 6.07
CA THR A 234 4.80 -1.78 7.12
C THR A 234 4.56 -0.34 6.69
N VAL A 235 4.04 0.48 7.62
CA VAL A 235 3.91 1.95 7.45
C VAL A 235 5.19 2.69 7.85
N ILE A 236 6.13 2.03 8.57
CA ILE A 236 7.43 2.63 8.92
C ILE A 236 8.27 2.76 7.65
N ASN A 237 8.83 3.93 7.42
CA ASN A 237 9.54 4.32 6.19
C ASN A 237 8.68 4.30 4.91
N ALA A 238 7.38 4.08 4.99
CA ALA A 238 6.50 4.10 3.82
C ALA A 238 6.44 5.48 3.13
N VAL A 239 6.82 6.55 3.84
CA VAL A 239 6.97 7.91 3.27
C VAL A 239 7.98 7.96 2.12
N PHE A 240 8.98 7.09 2.12
CA PHE A 240 9.99 7.04 1.07
C PHE A 240 9.48 6.38 -0.23
N ASN A 241 8.36 5.69 -0.22
CA ASN A 241 7.80 5.08 -1.43
C ASN A 241 7.21 6.16 -2.36
N PHE A 242 7.49 6.05 -3.66
CA PHE A 242 6.89 6.94 -4.66
C PHE A 242 5.39 6.73 -4.78
N ARG A 243 4.93 5.48 -4.79
CA ARG A 243 3.53 5.07 -4.71
C ARG A 243 3.36 4.03 -3.60
N ASN A 244 2.20 4.01 -2.96
CA ASN A 244 1.87 3.07 -1.90
C ASN A 244 0.81 2.04 -2.34
N PHE A 245 0.49 1.07 -1.49
CA PHE A 245 -0.09 -0.24 -1.77
C PHE A 245 0.85 -1.13 -2.62
N TRP A 246 0.62 -2.44 -2.60
CA TRP A 246 1.39 -3.40 -3.37
C TRP A 246 1.30 -3.18 -4.90
N ASP A 247 0.15 -2.73 -5.38
CA ASP A 247 -0.15 -2.43 -6.79
C ASP A 247 0.08 -0.96 -7.17
N GLY A 248 0.58 -0.14 -6.26
CA GLY A 248 0.89 1.26 -6.54
C GLY A 248 -0.31 2.18 -6.75
N ARG A 249 -1.55 1.75 -6.41
CA ARG A 249 -2.75 2.58 -6.60
C ARG A 249 -2.78 3.84 -5.72
N GLY A 250 -2.05 3.85 -4.59
CA GLY A 250 -1.81 5.06 -3.79
C GLY A 250 -0.89 6.01 -4.52
N ASN A 251 -1.46 6.91 -5.32
CA ASN A 251 -0.75 7.79 -6.25
C ASN A 251 0.19 8.77 -5.54
N ASN A 252 1.29 9.14 -6.17
CA ASN A 252 2.24 10.13 -5.65
C ASN A 252 1.62 11.53 -5.51
N VAL A 253 0.61 11.85 -6.29
CA VAL A 253 -0.14 13.11 -6.19
C VAL A 253 -1.45 12.86 -5.48
N PHE A 254 -1.70 13.56 -4.38
CA PHE A 254 -2.99 13.52 -3.69
C PHE A 254 -3.93 14.60 -4.25
N ASN A 255 -5.15 14.22 -4.58
CA ASN A 255 -6.17 15.08 -5.18
C ASN A 255 -7.21 15.63 -4.18
N GLY A 256 -7.01 15.38 -2.87
CA GLY A 256 -7.92 15.81 -1.80
C GLY A 256 -9.13 14.89 -1.56
N GLY A 257 -9.37 13.87 -2.40
CA GLY A 257 -10.58 13.06 -2.36
C GLY A 257 -10.40 11.55 -2.39
N ASP A 258 -9.40 11.03 -3.10
CA ASP A 258 -9.23 9.60 -3.33
C ASP A 258 -7.77 9.21 -3.64
N PRO A 259 -7.44 7.89 -3.73
CA PRO A 259 -6.07 7.45 -3.93
C PRO A 259 -5.53 7.64 -5.36
N PHE A 260 -6.34 8.06 -6.34
CA PHE A 260 -6.00 7.93 -7.77
C PHE A 260 -5.36 9.18 -8.38
N GLY A 261 -5.13 10.23 -7.59
CA GLY A 261 -4.44 11.44 -8.03
C GLY A 261 -5.13 12.16 -9.20
N MET A 262 -4.36 12.58 -10.18
CA MET A 262 -4.86 13.33 -11.34
C MET A 262 -5.67 12.48 -12.33
N ARG A 263 -5.76 11.16 -12.10
CA ARG A 263 -6.62 10.25 -12.90
C ARG A 263 -8.10 10.49 -12.66
N ASN A 264 -8.46 11.08 -11.49
CA ASN A 264 -9.81 11.53 -11.21
C ASN A 264 -9.95 13.05 -11.38
N PRO A 265 -10.39 13.54 -12.55
CA PRO A 265 -10.59 14.98 -12.76
C PRO A 265 -11.75 15.56 -11.97
N ASN A 266 -12.60 14.71 -11.37
CA ASN A 266 -13.78 15.10 -10.60
C ASN A 266 -13.51 15.15 -9.08
N ALA A 267 -12.30 14.82 -8.63
CA ALA A 267 -11.89 15.02 -7.24
C ALA A 267 -11.77 16.52 -6.98
N LEU A 268 -12.68 17.07 -6.18
CA LEU A 268 -12.78 18.51 -5.91
C LEU A 268 -12.88 18.73 -4.39
N VAL A 269 -12.28 19.83 -3.94
CA VAL A 269 -12.30 20.28 -2.56
C VAL A 269 -13.07 21.62 -2.49
N TRP A 270 -13.82 21.82 -1.43
CA TRP A 270 -14.53 23.06 -1.21
C TRP A 270 -13.62 24.11 -0.57
N LYS A 271 -13.38 25.22 -1.26
CA LYS A 271 -12.57 26.33 -0.79
C LYS A 271 -13.39 27.62 -0.75
N ARG A 272 -13.28 28.39 0.31
CA ARG A 272 -13.90 29.71 0.44
C ARG A 272 -12.92 30.78 -0.04
N GLU A 273 -13.21 31.43 -1.14
CA GLU A 273 -12.42 32.49 -1.73
C GLU A 273 -13.24 33.76 -1.85
N ALA A 274 -12.72 34.89 -1.35
CA ALA A 274 -13.42 36.20 -1.34
C ALA A 274 -14.87 36.11 -0.81
N GLY A 275 -15.11 35.28 0.21
CA GLY A 275 -16.42 35.08 0.82
C GLY A 275 -17.33 34.08 0.11
N ILE A 276 -16.94 33.55 -1.06
CA ILE A 276 -17.74 32.63 -1.87
C ILE A 276 -17.15 31.21 -1.74
N LEU A 277 -18.02 30.21 -1.51
CA LEU A 277 -17.63 28.81 -1.46
C LEU A 277 -17.62 28.23 -2.89
N ARG A 278 -16.48 27.65 -3.29
CA ARG A 278 -16.25 27.09 -4.62
C ARG A 278 -15.61 25.72 -4.54
N LYS A 279 -15.89 24.88 -5.55
CA LYS A 279 -15.16 23.63 -5.80
C LYS A 279 -13.86 23.96 -6.51
N VAL A 280 -12.74 23.47 -5.98
CA VAL A 280 -11.40 23.62 -6.57
C VAL A 280 -10.76 22.27 -6.73
N GLN A 281 -10.02 22.07 -7.80
CA GLN A 281 -9.14 20.92 -7.94
C GLN A 281 -7.85 21.18 -7.16
N VAL A 282 -7.40 20.20 -6.40
CA VAL A 282 -6.13 20.25 -5.70
C VAL A 282 -5.17 19.20 -6.24
N SER A 283 -3.87 19.51 -6.21
CA SER A 283 -2.81 18.63 -6.66
C SER A 283 -1.65 18.76 -5.69
N ILE A 284 -1.50 17.78 -4.81
CA ILE A 284 -0.50 17.79 -3.73
C ILE A 284 0.54 16.72 -4.05
N PRO A 285 1.67 17.09 -4.67
CA PRO A 285 2.71 16.13 -5.05
C PRO A 285 3.43 15.55 -3.83
N SER A 286 4.13 14.44 -4.02
CA SER A 286 4.88 13.74 -2.96
C SER A 286 4.03 13.35 -1.76
N SER A 287 2.78 12.92 -2.02
CA SER A 287 1.74 12.65 -1.02
C SER A 287 1.11 11.26 -1.16
N SER A 288 1.91 10.26 -1.48
CA SER A 288 1.40 8.89 -1.68
C SER A 288 0.76 8.28 -0.42
N LEU A 289 1.18 8.69 0.77
CA LEU A 289 0.54 8.27 2.02
C LEU A 289 -0.82 8.94 2.25
N ALA A 290 -1.00 10.19 1.80
CA ALA A 290 -2.32 10.83 1.84
C ALA A 290 -3.27 10.15 0.85
N SER A 291 -2.80 9.85 -0.36
CA SER A 291 -3.56 9.07 -1.33
C SER A 291 -3.95 7.70 -0.76
N GLN A 292 -3.00 6.97 -0.16
CA GLN A 292 -3.26 5.69 0.49
C GLN A 292 -4.29 5.83 1.62
N GLY A 293 -4.12 6.82 2.50
CA GLY A 293 -4.97 7.02 3.67
C GLY A 293 -6.44 7.27 3.34
N SER A 294 -6.76 7.68 2.12
CA SER A 294 -8.14 7.89 1.65
C SER A 294 -8.88 6.60 1.24
N GLY A 295 -8.21 5.44 1.19
CA GLY A 295 -8.79 4.16 0.79
C GLY A 295 -9.42 3.36 1.95
N PRO A 296 -8.62 2.90 2.93
CA PRO A 296 -9.03 1.95 3.97
C PRO A 296 -10.31 2.31 4.74
N PRO A 297 -10.54 3.59 5.14
CA PRO A 297 -11.74 3.95 5.89
C PRO A 297 -13.08 3.71 5.17
N LEU A 298 -13.03 3.47 3.86
CA LEU A 298 -14.20 3.19 3.01
C LEU A 298 -14.23 1.74 2.51
N SER A 299 -13.21 0.93 2.80
CA SER A 299 -13.12 -0.45 2.35
C SER A 299 -14.05 -1.36 3.15
N GLY A 300 -14.89 -2.12 2.44
CA GLY A 300 -15.82 -3.10 3.02
C GLY A 300 -15.14 -4.38 3.52
N THR A 301 -13.84 -4.49 3.37
CA THR A 301 -13.02 -5.58 3.90
C THR A 301 -12.16 -5.08 5.06
N GLU A 302 -11.58 -3.88 4.94
CA GLU A 302 -10.62 -3.36 5.92
C GLU A 302 -11.30 -2.73 7.15
N MET A 303 -12.04 -1.62 6.96
CA MET A 303 -12.43 -0.77 8.10
C MET A 303 -13.92 -0.39 8.15
N SER A 304 -14.70 -0.69 7.13
CA SER A 304 -16.05 -0.13 7.03
C SER A 304 -17.08 -1.11 6.47
N CYS A 305 -18.33 -0.92 6.84
CA CYS A 305 -19.43 -1.44 6.03
C CYS A 305 -19.38 -0.80 4.64
N ALA A 306 -19.73 -1.54 3.60
CA ALA A 306 -19.82 -1.03 2.24
C ALA A 306 -20.74 0.21 2.15
N ASP A 307 -20.46 1.12 1.23
CA ASP A 307 -21.22 2.36 0.99
C ASP A 307 -21.14 3.44 2.11
N ARG A 308 -20.24 3.29 3.10
CA ARG A 308 -19.89 4.38 4.02
C ARG A 308 -19.09 5.46 3.29
N THR A 309 -19.24 6.72 3.71
CA THR A 309 -18.55 7.85 3.11
C THR A 309 -17.67 8.58 4.12
N PHE A 310 -16.72 9.41 3.65
CA PHE A 310 -15.96 10.30 4.53
C PHE A 310 -16.82 11.35 5.21
N VAL A 311 -17.95 11.74 4.64
CA VAL A 311 -18.93 12.61 5.30
C VAL A 311 -19.51 11.92 6.53
N ASN A 312 -19.90 10.66 6.42
CA ASN A 312 -20.38 9.88 7.57
C ASN A 312 -19.30 9.73 8.65
N LEU A 313 -18.03 9.51 8.25
CA LEU A 313 -16.92 9.46 9.18
C LEU A 313 -16.70 10.81 9.90
N ALA A 314 -16.79 11.93 9.17
CA ALA A 314 -16.70 13.28 9.73
C ALA A 314 -17.80 13.55 10.76
N GLN A 315 -19.04 13.25 10.41
CA GLN A 315 -20.20 13.42 11.30
C GLN A 315 -20.06 12.59 12.57
N LYS A 316 -19.48 11.38 12.45
CA LYS A 316 -19.21 10.50 13.59
C LYS A 316 -18.15 11.08 14.54
N LEU A 317 -17.04 11.61 13.99
CA LEU A 317 -15.84 11.93 14.77
C LEU A 317 -15.69 13.39 15.19
N LEU A 318 -16.08 14.36 14.36
CA LEU A 318 -15.69 15.78 14.56
C LEU A 318 -16.03 16.35 15.94
N ASN A 319 -17.14 15.96 16.51
CA ASN A 319 -17.58 16.42 17.83
C ASN A 319 -17.07 15.54 18.99
N GLN A 320 -16.41 14.43 18.69
CA GLN A 320 -15.88 13.52 19.71
C GLN A 320 -14.49 13.95 20.17
N LYS A 321 -14.18 13.70 21.44
CA LYS A 321 -12.82 13.84 21.97
C LYS A 321 -11.91 12.84 21.27
N ILE A 322 -10.67 13.24 20.98
CA ILE A 322 -9.69 12.33 20.40
C ILE A 322 -9.42 11.13 21.31
N LEU A 323 -9.30 9.94 20.74
CA LEU A 323 -8.92 8.70 21.45
C LEU A 323 -9.72 8.48 22.75
N ASP A 324 -11.00 8.83 22.75
CA ASP A 324 -11.86 8.64 23.94
C ASP A 324 -11.97 7.16 24.29
N GLY A 325 -11.77 6.82 25.56
CA GLY A 325 -11.70 5.43 26.04
C GLY A 325 -10.32 4.75 25.92
N GLN A 326 -9.32 5.39 25.30
CA GLN A 326 -7.94 4.87 25.22
C GLN A 326 -7.01 5.61 26.20
N THR A 327 -5.92 5.00 26.63
CA THR A 327 -4.89 5.63 27.45
C THR A 327 -3.80 6.23 26.56
N ILE A 328 -3.35 7.45 26.89
CA ILE A 328 -2.20 8.13 26.28
C ILE A 328 -1.14 8.25 27.36
N ALA A 329 0.09 7.80 27.10
CA ALA A 329 1.20 7.99 28.02
C ALA A 329 1.50 9.51 28.19
N PRO A 330 1.71 10.00 29.42
CA PRO A 330 2.00 11.44 29.63
C PRO A 330 3.24 11.94 28.90
N ASP A 331 4.16 11.05 28.59
CA ASP A 331 5.38 11.33 27.83
C ASP A 331 5.31 10.87 26.37
N ASP A 332 4.11 10.54 25.83
CA ASP A 332 3.95 10.26 24.39
C ASP A 332 4.55 11.38 23.56
N SER A 333 5.36 11.05 22.57
CA SER A 333 6.16 12.02 21.82
C SER A 333 5.35 13.04 21.01
N VAL A 334 4.09 12.72 20.71
CA VAL A 334 3.16 13.54 19.89
C VAL A 334 1.92 13.96 20.67
N LEU A 335 1.33 13.05 21.45
CA LEU A 335 0.02 13.22 22.09
C LEU A 335 0.10 13.45 23.61
N GLY A 336 1.29 13.45 24.21
CA GLY A 336 1.47 13.52 25.66
C GLY A 336 0.75 14.70 26.33
N GLU A 337 0.63 15.87 25.66
CA GLU A 337 -0.12 17.02 26.16
C GLU A 337 -1.63 16.73 26.31
N PHE A 338 -2.16 15.70 25.64
CA PHE A 338 -3.58 15.31 25.71
C PHE A 338 -3.85 14.15 26.66
N ALA A 339 -2.87 13.66 27.40
CA ALA A 339 -3.06 12.59 28.36
C ALA A 339 -4.14 12.91 29.39
N ASN A 340 -4.21 14.16 29.87
CA ASN A 340 -5.14 14.63 30.90
C ASN A 340 -6.24 15.58 30.41
N GLY A 341 -6.25 15.94 29.12
CA GLY A 341 -7.24 16.90 28.57
C GLY A 341 -7.35 16.77 27.06
N ARG A 342 -8.41 16.15 26.58
CA ARG A 342 -8.56 15.80 25.16
C ARG A 342 -9.49 16.77 24.44
N PRO A 343 -9.03 17.43 23.39
CA PRO A 343 -9.88 18.28 22.55
C PRO A 343 -10.79 17.42 21.66
N PRO A 344 -11.94 17.97 21.20
CA PRO A 344 -12.69 17.36 20.11
C PRO A 344 -11.85 17.37 18.79
N TYR A 345 -12.10 16.40 17.91
CA TYR A 345 -11.44 16.32 16.60
C TYR A 345 -11.56 17.61 15.79
N GLN A 346 -12.75 18.23 15.77
CA GLN A 346 -12.94 19.52 15.05
C GLN A 346 -12.01 20.62 15.54
N SER A 347 -11.66 20.65 16.82
CA SER A 347 -10.73 21.66 17.36
C SER A 347 -9.33 21.47 16.82
N LEU A 348 -8.87 20.22 16.69
CA LEU A 348 -7.58 19.92 16.03
C LEU A 348 -7.62 20.26 14.54
N VAL A 349 -8.69 19.90 13.81
CA VAL A 349 -8.85 20.26 12.40
C VAL A 349 -8.77 21.79 12.21
N LYS A 350 -9.53 22.54 13.00
CA LYS A 350 -9.55 24.02 12.92
C LYS A 350 -8.19 24.66 13.26
N ARG A 351 -7.43 24.08 14.18
CA ARG A 351 -6.07 24.52 14.50
C ARG A 351 -5.08 24.15 13.41
N ALA A 352 -5.22 22.97 12.84
CA ALA A 352 -4.29 22.37 11.90
C ALA A 352 -4.36 22.98 10.49
N PHE A 353 -5.56 23.29 10.00
CA PHE A 353 -5.80 23.62 8.60
C PHE A 353 -6.28 25.06 8.39
N LYS A 354 -6.03 25.58 7.19
CA LYS A 354 -6.43 26.93 6.78
C LYS A 354 -7.95 27.12 6.84
N PRO A 355 -8.43 28.30 7.34
CA PRO A 355 -9.86 28.57 7.53
C PRO A 355 -10.68 28.47 6.23
N GLU A 356 -10.09 28.78 5.07
CA GLU A 356 -10.77 28.71 3.77
C GLU A 356 -11.30 27.32 3.43
N TYR A 357 -10.82 26.26 4.09
CA TYR A 357 -11.27 24.88 3.85
C TYR A 357 -12.32 24.38 4.85
N TRP A 358 -12.62 25.12 5.94
CA TRP A 358 -13.56 24.64 6.96
C TRP A 358 -14.52 25.71 7.53
N GLN A 359 -14.30 27.01 7.27
CA GLN A 359 -14.96 28.10 7.99
C GLN A 359 -16.25 28.59 7.31
N SER A 360 -16.66 28.06 6.17
CA SER A 360 -17.87 28.56 5.49
C SER A 360 -19.11 28.33 6.36
N PRO A 361 -20.01 29.34 6.48
CA PRO A 361 -21.33 29.15 7.07
C PRO A 361 -22.32 28.47 6.10
N ASP A 362 -21.94 28.28 4.84
CA ASP A 362 -22.80 27.69 3.84
C ASP A 362 -23.03 26.22 4.15
N VAL A 363 -24.26 25.76 3.91
CA VAL A 363 -24.65 24.37 4.03
C VAL A 363 -24.65 23.73 2.65
N LEU A 364 -23.97 22.61 2.55
CA LEU A 364 -23.87 21.81 1.34
C LEU A 364 -24.91 20.70 1.37
N ARG A 365 -25.45 20.37 0.20
CA ARG A 365 -26.34 19.22 0.04
C ARG A 365 -25.52 18.04 -0.46
N PHE A 366 -25.60 16.93 0.26
CA PHE A 366 -24.92 15.69 -0.05
C PHE A 366 -25.92 14.58 -0.29
N THR A 367 -25.78 13.82 -1.38
CA THR A 367 -26.58 12.64 -1.64
C THR A 367 -25.68 11.39 -1.64
N ARG A 368 -26.17 10.24 -1.18
CA ARG A 368 -25.39 8.98 -1.21
C ARG A 368 -25.08 8.51 -2.64
N ALA A 369 -25.93 8.85 -3.61
CA ALA A 369 -25.66 8.60 -5.03
C ALA A 369 -24.42 9.37 -5.50
N ASP A 370 -24.17 10.55 -4.91
CA ASP A 370 -23.02 11.39 -5.21
C ASP A 370 -21.72 10.84 -4.61
N ALA A 371 -21.78 9.95 -3.62
CA ALA A 371 -20.61 9.29 -3.04
C ALA A 371 -19.97 8.26 -3.98
N GLN A 372 -20.77 7.62 -4.83
CA GLN A 372 -20.29 6.73 -5.90
C GLN A 372 -19.90 7.53 -7.15
N ASP A 373 -20.60 8.63 -7.44
CA ASP A 373 -20.27 9.61 -8.45
C ASP A 373 -19.84 10.91 -7.74
N ARG A 374 -18.59 11.04 -7.35
CA ARG A 374 -18.01 12.17 -6.59
C ARG A 374 -18.16 13.55 -7.26
N ARG A 375 -19.04 13.68 -8.26
CA ARG A 375 -19.26 14.85 -9.11
C ARG A 375 -20.22 15.89 -8.51
N SER A 376 -21.05 15.56 -7.55
CA SER A 376 -22.21 16.41 -7.23
C SER A 376 -22.47 16.68 -5.75
N MET A 377 -21.54 17.35 -5.06
CA MET A 377 -21.97 18.20 -3.95
C MET A 377 -22.42 19.56 -4.52
N ASP A 378 -23.69 19.89 -4.41
CA ASP A 378 -24.23 21.16 -4.87
C ASP A 378 -24.41 22.17 -3.72
N LEU A 379 -24.06 23.43 -3.98
CA LEU A 379 -24.44 24.57 -3.15
C LEU A 379 -25.94 24.83 -3.34
N ARG A 380 -26.75 24.53 -2.35
CA ARG A 380 -28.17 24.92 -2.35
C ARG A 380 -28.60 25.46 -1.00
N ARG A 381 -29.63 26.31 -1.01
CA ARG A 381 -30.24 26.82 0.23
C ARG A 381 -30.81 25.66 1.03
N PRO A 382 -30.80 25.74 2.39
CA PRO A 382 -31.40 24.71 3.22
C PRO A 382 -32.86 24.46 2.81
N VAL A 383 -33.18 23.22 2.48
CA VAL A 383 -34.55 22.81 2.18
C VAL A 383 -34.97 21.81 3.27
N ALA A 384 -36.23 21.94 3.72
CA ALA A 384 -36.78 20.98 4.68
C ALA A 384 -36.70 19.56 4.11
N PHE A 385 -36.27 18.61 4.94
CA PHE A 385 -36.07 17.19 4.61
C PHE A 385 -37.35 16.56 4.06
N ASN A 386 -37.31 16.05 2.85
CA ASN A 386 -38.39 15.23 2.27
C ASN A 386 -37.93 13.91 1.64
N SER A 387 -36.67 13.51 1.77
CA SER A 387 -36.22 12.17 1.33
C SER A 387 -35.05 11.62 2.17
N VAL A 388 -35.09 10.32 2.42
CA VAL A 388 -34.11 9.53 3.21
C VAL A 388 -32.69 9.51 2.60
N ARG A 389 -32.42 10.24 1.51
CA ARG A 389 -31.16 10.17 0.74
C ARG A 389 -30.35 11.46 0.70
N GLU A 390 -30.84 12.54 1.29
CA GLU A 390 -30.17 13.84 1.23
C GLU A 390 -29.80 14.33 2.64
N GLU A 391 -28.52 14.70 2.82
CA GLU A 391 -28.00 15.20 4.08
C GLU A 391 -27.45 16.64 3.91
N ASN A 392 -27.70 17.50 4.89
CA ASN A 392 -27.06 18.78 4.96
C ASN A 392 -25.70 18.62 5.64
N VAL A 393 -24.63 19.07 4.99
CA VAL A 393 -23.28 18.94 5.49
C VAL A 393 -22.59 20.30 5.51
N SER A 394 -21.75 20.50 6.53
CA SER A 394 -20.87 21.67 6.63
C SER A 394 -19.64 21.51 5.73
N GLN A 395 -18.94 22.61 5.45
CA GLN A 395 -17.71 22.57 4.67
C GLN A 395 -16.64 21.67 5.32
N ILE A 396 -16.52 21.67 6.65
CA ILE A 396 -15.54 20.82 7.36
C ILE A 396 -15.84 19.33 7.18
N GLU A 397 -17.12 18.94 7.15
CA GLU A 397 -17.54 17.55 6.88
C GLU A 397 -17.29 17.16 5.43
N ALA A 398 -17.62 18.05 4.49
CA ALA A 398 -17.43 17.83 3.06
C ALA A 398 -15.94 17.67 2.68
N ASN A 399 -15.05 18.36 3.35
CA ASN A 399 -13.60 18.32 3.12
C ASN A 399 -12.87 17.33 4.04
N PHE A 400 -13.56 16.48 4.78
CA PHE A 400 -12.91 15.64 5.80
C PHE A 400 -11.87 14.69 5.21
N THR A 401 -12.05 14.21 3.98
CA THR A 401 -11.05 13.40 3.28
C THR A 401 -9.71 14.13 3.17
N LEU A 402 -9.72 15.42 2.80
CA LEU A 402 -8.51 16.24 2.71
C LEU A 402 -7.78 16.29 4.05
N PHE A 403 -8.52 16.63 5.13
CA PHE A 403 -7.93 16.77 6.46
C PHE A 403 -7.40 15.45 7.01
N PHE A 404 -8.19 14.39 6.90
CA PHE A 404 -7.85 13.05 7.34
C PHE A 404 -6.58 12.55 6.66
N SER A 405 -6.54 12.61 5.35
CA SER A 405 -5.46 12.04 4.54
C SER A 405 -4.16 12.83 4.69
N LEU A 406 -4.21 14.17 4.70
CA LEU A 406 -3.01 14.98 4.95
C LEU A 406 -2.50 14.81 6.39
N ALA A 407 -3.39 14.65 7.37
CA ALA A 407 -2.98 14.38 8.75
C ALA A 407 -2.25 13.03 8.85
N LEU A 408 -2.75 11.98 8.19
CA LEU A 408 -2.06 10.68 8.12
C LEU A 408 -0.71 10.79 7.41
N GLN A 409 -0.61 11.52 6.28
CA GLN A 409 0.66 11.80 5.60
C GLN A 409 1.67 12.42 6.55
N MET A 410 1.27 13.45 7.28
CA MET A 410 2.17 14.19 8.16
C MET A 410 2.59 13.40 9.39
N TYR A 411 1.70 12.56 9.95
CA TYR A 411 2.06 11.66 11.04
C TYR A 411 2.99 10.54 10.56
N GLN A 412 2.62 9.82 9.51
CA GLN A 412 3.43 8.71 9.01
C GLN A 412 4.81 9.18 8.50
N SER A 413 4.95 10.43 8.05
CA SER A 413 6.25 11.01 7.69
C SER A 413 7.21 11.18 8.88
N THR A 414 6.71 11.07 10.13
CA THR A 414 7.56 11.03 11.33
C THR A 414 8.05 9.63 11.67
N LEU A 415 7.44 8.57 11.10
CA LEU A 415 7.78 7.18 11.38
C LEU A 415 8.99 6.73 10.53
N VAL A 416 10.15 7.28 10.86
CA VAL A 416 11.41 7.03 10.15
C VAL A 416 12.37 6.22 11.00
N ALA A 417 12.67 5.00 10.54
CA ALA A 417 13.68 4.11 11.10
C ALA A 417 14.97 4.27 10.27
N ASP A 418 15.92 5.01 10.80
CA ASP A 418 17.15 5.43 10.15
C ASP A 418 18.41 5.25 11.02
N ASP A 419 18.32 4.44 12.10
CA ASP A 419 19.39 4.25 13.07
C ASP A 419 19.66 2.76 13.39
N SER A 420 19.50 1.90 12.38
CA SER A 420 19.87 0.49 12.49
C SER A 420 21.39 0.32 12.60
N ARG A 421 21.88 -0.87 13.01
CA ARG A 421 23.30 -1.18 13.02
C ARG A 421 23.93 -1.03 11.62
N PHE A 422 23.18 -1.38 10.58
CA PHE A 422 23.61 -1.15 9.21
C PHE A 422 23.72 0.34 8.86
N ASP A 423 22.78 1.21 9.30
CA ASP A 423 22.88 2.65 9.08
C ASP A 423 24.13 3.25 9.72
N GLN A 424 24.46 2.81 10.95
CA GLN A 424 25.64 3.25 11.68
C GLN A 424 26.92 2.77 10.97
N TYR A 425 26.94 1.53 10.47
CA TYR A 425 28.03 0.99 9.66
C TYR A 425 28.20 1.79 8.36
N ALA A 426 27.12 2.01 7.64
CA ALA A 426 27.13 2.79 6.41
C ALA A 426 27.58 4.24 6.62
N ALA A 427 27.28 4.82 7.80
CA ALA A 427 27.74 6.15 8.19
C ALA A 427 29.24 6.19 8.54
N GLY A 428 29.92 5.02 8.65
CA GLY A 428 31.37 4.90 8.83
C GLY A 428 31.83 4.20 10.11
N ASP A 429 30.93 3.72 10.98
CA ASP A 429 31.30 2.93 12.16
C ASP A 429 31.45 1.44 11.81
N SER A 430 32.65 1.05 11.40
CA SER A 430 32.96 -0.31 10.95
C SER A 430 32.73 -1.39 12.02
N SER A 431 32.61 -1.03 13.31
CA SER A 431 32.38 -1.95 14.41
C SER A 431 30.94 -2.47 14.51
N ARG A 432 30.00 -1.84 13.79
CA ARG A 432 28.56 -2.14 13.89
C ARG A 432 28.10 -3.41 13.18
N LEU A 433 28.88 -3.90 12.21
CA LEU A 433 28.64 -5.19 11.59
C LEU A 433 29.80 -6.14 11.92
N ASN A 434 29.44 -7.35 12.33
CA ASN A 434 30.39 -8.45 12.50
C ASN A 434 30.79 -9.07 11.14
N GLU A 435 31.69 -10.06 11.13
CA GLU A 435 32.20 -10.69 9.90
C GLU A 435 31.10 -11.41 9.11
N ILE A 436 30.17 -12.09 9.80
CA ILE A 436 29.07 -12.82 9.16
C ILE A 436 28.11 -11.85 8.49
N GLU A 437 27.79 -10.74 9.15
CA GLU A 437 26.92 -9.70 8.61
C GLU A 437 27.55 -8.97 7.42
N ARG A 438 28.86 -8.73 7.44
CA ARG A 438 29.60 -8.18 6.29
C ARG A 438 29.65 -9.16 5.11
N ALA A 439 29.82 -10.46 5.38
CA ALA A 439 29.72 -11.47 4.34
C ALA A 439 28.31 -11.51 3.74
N GLY A 440 27.27 -11.36 4.57
CA GLY A 440 25.86 -11.25 4.10
C GLY A 440 25.62 -10.02 3.24
N LEU A 441 26.19 -8.86 3.60
CA LEU A 441 26.14 -7.66 2.77
C LEU A 441 26.81 -7.90 1.41
N ALA A 442 27.95 -8.60 1.38
CA ALA A 442 28.61 -8.95 0.12
C ALA A 442 27.74 -9.88 -0.75
N VAL A 443 27.05 -10.85 -0.15
CA VAL A 443 26.06 -11.69 -0.87
C VAL A 443 24.91 -10.83 -1.40
N PHE A 444 24.36 -9.93 -0.59
CA PHE A 444 23.27 -9.03 -0.96
C PHE A 444 23.61 -8.15 -2.17
N GLN A 445 24.82 -7.59 -2.20
CA GLN A 445 25.31 -6.72 -3.26
C GLN A 445 25.81 -7.47 -4.52
N GLY A 446 26.22 -8.73 -4.35
CA GLY A 446 26.84 -9.53 -5.40
C GLY A 446 25.98 -10.73 -5.82
N LYS A 447 26.39 -11.93 -5.47
CA LYS A 447 25.80 -13.20 -5.90
C LYS A 447 24.28 -13.30 -5.68
N GLY A 448 23.77 -12.70 -4.59
CA GLY A 448 22.34 -12.68 -4.26
C GLY A 448 21.50 -11.75 -5.12
N LYS A 449 22.11 -10.79 -5.87
CA LYS A 449 21.45 -9.80 -6.72
C LYS A 449 20.38 -8.92 -6.04
N CYS A 450 20.26 -8.97 -4.72
CA CYS A 450 19.18 -8.31 -3.98
C CYS A 450 19.19 -6.78 -4.18
N ILE A 451 20.39 -6.19 -4.29
CA ILE A 451 20.57 -4.74 -4.47
C ILE A 451 19.96 -4.21 -5.78
N ASN A 452 19.77 -5.06 -6.79
CA ASN A 452 19.22 -4.67 -8.08
C ASN A 452 17.75 -4.22 -7.97
N CYS A 453 16.99 -4.78 -7.02
CA CYS A 453 15.61 -4.36 -6.72
C CYS A 453 15.52 -3.60 -5.39
N HIS A 454 16.40 -3.90 -4.42
CA HIS A 454 16.45 -3.29 -3.09
C HIS A 454 17.63 -2.31 -2.97
N GLY A 455 17.74 -1.40 -3.94
CA GLY A 455 18.81 -0.42 -4.03
C GLY A 455 18.61 0.82 -3.14
N GLY A 456 19.66 1.65 -3.11
CA GLY A 456 19.66 2.92 -2.39
C GLY A 456 19.64 2.79 -0.86
N ALA A 457 19.60 3.94 -0.19
CA ALA A 457 19.50 4.01 1.26
C ALA A 457 18.14 3.52 1.78
N GLU A 458 17.13 3.64 0.98
CA GLU A 458 15.76 3.19 1.27
C GLU A 458 15.60 1.67 1.15
N LEU A 459 16.59 1.00 0.57
CA LEU A 459 16.59 -0.44 0.25
C LEU A 459 15.35 -0.86 -0.54
N THR A 460 14.97 -0.01 -1.51
CA THR A 460 13.89 -0.26 -2.48
C THR A 460 14.01 0.63 -3.71
N ASN A 461 13.88 0.05 -4.89
CA ASN A 461 13.81 0.82 -6.14
C ASN A 461 12.46 1.55 -6.31
N ALA A 462 11.44 1.18 -5.55
CA ALA A 462 10.17 1.92 -5.51
C ALA A 462 10.26 3.23 -4.71
N SER A 463 11.47 3.64 -4.28
CA SER A 463 11.68 4.86 -3.52
C SER A 463 11.40 6.12 -4.35
N PHE A 464 10.95 7.18 -3.68
CA PHE A 464 10.71 8.48 -4.30
C PHE A 464 11.94 8.96 -5.08
N ARG A 465 13.11 8.90 -4.46
CA ARG A 465 14.37 9.37 -5.05
C ARG A 465 14.74 8.60 -6.32
N ASN A 466 14.53 7.29 -6.34
CA ASN A 466 14.82 6.47 -7.51
C ASN A 466 13.81 6.71 -8.63
N VAL A 467 12.51 6.59 -8.32
CA VAL A 467 11.43 6.66 -9.32
C VAL A 467 11.29 8.05 -9.92
N ILE A 468 11.48 9.15 -9.15
CA ILE A 468 11.36 10.51 -9.71
C ILE A 468 12.41 10.79 -10.79
N ASN A 469 13.57 10.13 -10.72
CA ASN A 469 14.63 10.25 -11.71
C ASN A 469 14.38 9.37 -12.95
N GLN A 470 13.79 8.18 -12.75
CA GLN A 470 13.53 7.22 -13.82
C GLN A 470 12.22 6.47 -13.52
N ARG A 471 11.10 6.93 -14.08
CA ARG A 471 9.77 6.36 -13.82
C ARG A 471 9.52 5.05 -14.56
N LEU A 472 10.03 4.96 -15.79
CA LEU A 472 9.92 3.78 -16.64
C LEU A 472 11.29 3.21 -16.92
N GLU A 473 11.37 1.91 -16.96
CA GLU A 473 12.57 1.16 -17.35
C GLU A 473 12.27 0.18 -18.47
N THR A 474 13.31 -0.14 -19.24
CA THR A 474 13.23 -1.12 -20.33
C THR A 474 14.35 -2.14 -20.14
N MET A 475 14.00 -3.42 -20.06
CA MET A 475 14.98 -4.49 -19.92
C MET A 475 14.63 -5.72 -20.75
N VAL A 476 15.60 -6.61 -20.93
CA VAL A 476 15.37 -7.96 -21.50
C VAL A 476 14.87 -8.86 -20.39
N MET A 477 13.64 -9.35 -20.52
CA MET A 477 13.00 -10.23 -19.55
C MET A 477 13.55 -11.66 -19.58
N ALA A 478 13.21 -12.48 -18.60
CA ALA A 478 13.57 -13.90 -18.55
C ALA A 478 13.14 -14.69 -19.80
N SER A 479 12.14 -14.22 -20.54
CA SER A 479 11.70 -14.77 -21.83
C SER A 479 12.61 -14.41 -23.00
N GLY A 480 13.58 -13.51 -22.82
CA GLY A 480 14.44 -12.96 -23.89
C GLY A 480 13.79 -11.80 -24.67
N ARG A 481 12.58 -11.37 -24.32
CA ARG A 481 11.90 -10.23 -24.95
C ARG A 481 12.23 -8.93 -24.21
N THR A 482 12.48 -7.87 -24.95
CA THR A 482 12.63 -6.53 -24.39
C THR A 482 11.27 -5.95 -24.04
N LYS A 483 11.07 -5.55 -22.78
CA LYS A 483 9.81 -4.98 -22.30
C LYS A 483 10.05 -3.73 -21.45
N THR A 484 9.02 -2.86 -21.42
CA THR A 484 8.99 -1.65 -20.57
C THR A 484 8.11 -1.92 -19.35
N TYR A 485 8.54 -1.44 -18.18
CA TYR A 485 7.83 -1.62 -16.92
C TYR A 485 7.94 -0.37 -16.03
N ASP A 486 7.14 -0.32 -14.99
CA ASP A 486 7.17 0.74 -13.97
C ASP A 486 8.33 0.49 -13.02
N ASN A 487 9.27 1.42 -12.90
CA ASN A 487 10.43 1.27 -12.01
C ASN A 487 10.00 1.01 -10.56
N GLY A 488 10.62 0.01 -9.94
CA GLY A 488 10.31 -0.44 -8.59
C GLY A 488 9.12 -1.41 -8.47
N PHE A 489 8.57 -1.89 -9.60
CA PHE A 489 7.51 -2.90 -9.65
C PHE A 489 7.96 -4.09 -10.47
N TYR A 490 8.12 -5.25 -9.81
CA TYR A 490 8.68 -6.44 -10.44
C TYR A 490 7.81 -7.68 -10.19
N ASN A 491 7.68 -8.54 -11.20
CA ASN A 491 7.16 -9.89 -11.03
C ASN A 491 8.32 -10.80 -10.63
N ILE A 492 8.29 -11.28 -9.40
CA ILE A 492 9.34 -12.14 -8.85
C ILE A 492 8.90 -13.60 -8.71
N GLY A 493 7.73 -13.97 -9.24
CA GLY A 493 7.27 -15.36 -9.26
C GLY A 493 6.82 -15.91 -7.91
N VAL A 494 6.22 -15.08 -7.05
CA VAL A 494 5.64 -15.52 -5.75
C VAL A 494 4.40 -16.38 -5.99
N ARG A 495 3.52 -15.95 -6.92
CA ARG A 495 2.28 -16.63 -7.33
C ARG A 495 2.20 -16.67 -8.86
N PRO A 496 1.36 -17.54 -9.44
CA PRO A 496 0.99 -17.42 -10.86
C PRO A 496 0.49 -16.00 -11.14
N THR A 497 0.92 -15.41 -12.27
CA THR A 497 0.58 -14.03 -12.66
C THR A 497 -0.94 -13.73 -12.61
N LEU A 498 -1.79 -14.74 -12.89
CA LEU A 498 -3.23 -14.57 -12.95
C LEU A 498 -3.95 -14.70 -11.60
N ASP A 499 -3.28 -15.18 -10.54
CA ASP A 499 -3.87 -15.23 -9.19
C ASP A 499 -4.00 -13.83 -8.59
N ASP A 500 -3.02 -12.96 -8.89
CA ASP A 500 -3.03 -11.54 -8.56
C ASP A 500 -2.22 -10.78 -9.61
N ILE A 501 -2.89 -9.98 -10.42
CA ILE A 501 -2.25 -9.23 -11.51
C ILE A 501 -1.47 -8.00 -11.06
N GLY A 502 -1.49 -7.65 -9.75
CA GLY A 502 -0.71 -6.56 -9.21
C GLY A 502 -0.97 -5.23 -9.90
N ILE A 503 0.11 -4.54 -10.31
CA ILE A 503 0.02 -3.25 -11.04
C ILE A 503 -0.59 -3.38 -12.45
N GLY A 504 -0.74 -4.61 -12.97
CA GLY A 504 -1.46 -4.89 -14.22
C GLY A 504 -2.97 -4.63 -14.14
N GLY A 505 -3.51 -4.38 -12.94
CA GLY A 505 -4.91 -4.04 -12.73
C GLY A 505 -5.30 -2.64 -13.21
N THR A 506 -6.57 -2.31 -13.01
CA THR A 506 -7.15 -1.00 -13.36
C THR A 506 -7.67 -0.29 -12.12
N ASP A 507 -7.76 1.04 -12.19
CA ASP A 507 -8.42 1.86 -11.19
C ASP A 507 -9.95 1.84 -11.34
N GLY A 508 -10.66 2.52 -10.43
CA GLY A 508 -12.12 2.63 -10.45
C GLY A 508 -12.69 3.39 -11.66
N PHE A 509 -11.86 3.97 -12.52
CA PHE A 509 -12.23 4.68 -13.75
C PHE A 509 -11.90 3.88 -15.01
N GLY A 510 -11.40 2.63 -14.84
CA GLY A 510 -11.00 1.77 -15.94
C GLY A 510 -9.64 2.12 -16.57
N LEU A 511 -8.84 3.00 -15.92
CA LEU A 511 -7.49 3.30 -16.36
C LEU A 511 -6.50 2.28 -15.76
N PRO A 512 -5.46 1.85 -16.52
CA PRO A 512 -4.42 1.00 -15.98
C PRO A 512 -3.76 1.62 -14.73
N LEU A 513 -3.45 0.82 -13.72
CA LEU A 513 -2.66 1.28 -12.58
C LEU A 513 -1.22 1.62 -13.00
N SER A 514 -0.69 0.88 -13.96
CA SER A 514 0.66 1.03 -14.49
C SER A 514 0.84 2.34 -15.28
N GLU A 515 1.95 3.02 -15.02
CA GLU A 515 2.36 4.22 -15.76
C GLU A 515 2.86 3.89 -17.16
N SER A 516 3.61 2.79 -17.31
CA SER A 516 4.09 2.31 -18.62
C SER A 516 2.91 1.92 -19.53
N MET A 517 1.86 1.30 -18.98
CA MET A 517 0.67 0.96 -19.75
C MET A 517 -0.14 2.22 -20.12
N ILE A 518 -0.30 3.20 -19.21
CA ILE A 518 -0.93 4.49 -19.54
C ILE A 518 -0.16 5.18 -20.65
N PHE A 519 1.18 5.19 -20.58
CA PHE A 519 2.01 5.81 -21.62
C PHE A 519 1.89 5.10 -22.97
N ALA A 520 1.76 3.76 -22.96
CA ALA A 520 1.54 2.97 -24.18
C ALA A 520 0.21 3.28 -24.86
N ILE A 521 -0.90 3.38 -24.08
CA ILE A 521 -2.25 3.52 -24.65
C ILE A 521 -2.72 4.99 -24.81
N ARG A 522 -2.12 5.92 -24.06
CA ARG A 522 -2.49 7.35 -24.03
C ARG A 522 -1.30 8.29 -23.98
N PRO A 523 -0.31 8.18 -24.92
CA PRO A 523 0.93 8.94 -24.85
C PRO A 523 0.71 10.46 -24.81
N GLY A 524 -0.27 10.98 -25.53
CA GLY A 524 -0.61 12.41 -25.56
C GLY A 524 -1.24 12.94 -24.27
N GLN A 525 -1.72 12.09 -23.37
CA GLN A 525 -2.33 12.45 -22.08
C GLN A 525 -1.49 12.04 -20.88
N ALA A 526 -0.39 11.31 -21.10
CA ALA A 526 0.39 10.70 -20.03
C ALA A 526 0.92 11.73 -19.02
N ALA A 527 1.45 12.86 -19.46
CA ALA A 527 1.95 13.92 -18.59
C ALA A 527 0.87 14.42 -17.59
N GLY A 528 -0.36 14.62 -18.06
CA GLY A 528 -1.48 15.04 -17.22
C GLY A 528 -1.96 13.96 -16.26
N LEU A 529 -2.14 12.72 -16.74
CA LEU A 529 -2.65 11.60 -15.94
C LEU A 529 -1.66 11.11 -14.87
N LEU A 530 -0.36 11.14 -15.19
CA LEU A 530 0.70 10.65 -14.30
C LEU A 530 1.22 11.75 -13.36
N GLY A 531 1.07 13.00 -13.73
CA GLY A 531 1.39 14.16 -12.90
C GLY A 531 2.85 14.17 -12.38
N ASN A 532 3.10 15.00 -11.39
CA ASN A 532 4.39 15.12 -10.66
C ASN A 532 5.63 15.06 -11.57
N GLY A 533 5.62 15.86 -12.66
CA GLY A 533 6.78 16.02 -13.52
C GLY A 533 7.08 14.85 -14.46
N PHE A 534 6.12 13.97 -14.74
CA PHE A 534 6.32 12.97 -15.80
C PHE A 534 6.60 13.66 -17.14
N ASP A 535 7.79 13.42 -17.65
CA ASP A 535 8.26 13.97 -18.91
C ASP A 535 8.28 12.86 -19.98
N PRO A 536 7.27 12.81 -20.87
CA PRO A 536 7.18 11.77 -21.89
C PRO A 536 8.34 11.83 -22.89
N SER A 537 9.04 12.97 -23.02
CA SER A 537 10.17 13.10 -23.95
C SER A 537 11.40 12.28 -23.56
N LYS A 538 11.47 11.85 -22.28
CA LYS A 538 12.54 10.99 -21.76
C LYS A 538 12.41 9.52 -22.16
N TYR A 539 11.27 9.11 -22.70
CA TYR A 539 10.95 7.70 -22.94
C TYR A 539 10.43 7.48 -24.35
N SER A 540 10.76 6.33 -24.92
CA SER A 540 10.09 5.85 -26.13
C SER A 540 8.72 5.29 -25.75
N VAL A 541 7.66 5.60 -26.52
CA VAL A 541 6.32 5.02 -26.32
C VAL A 541 6.40 3.52 -26.59
N PRO A 542 6.16 2.67 -25.57
CA PRO A 542 6.20 1.22 -25.78
C PRO A 542 4.97 0.73 -26.54
N ASN A 543 5.12 -0.38 -27.28
CA ASN A 543 3.94 -1.11 -27.73
C ASN A 543 3.23 -1.75 -26.53
N VAL A 544 1.90 -1.85 -26.57
CA VAL A 544 1.10 -2.47 -25.50
C VAL A 544 1.58 -3.90 -25.17
N GLY A 545 1.94 -4.70 -26.20
CA GLY A 545 2.46 -6.06 -26.02
C GLY A 545 3.87 -6.15 -25.42
N ASP A 546 4.59 -5.02 -25.38
CA ASP A 546 5.92 -4.91 -24.81
C ASP A 546 5.94 -4.21 -23.44
N VAL A 547 4.76 -4.04 -22.81
CA VAL A 547 4.64 -3.59 -21.42
C VAL A 547 4.60 -4.80 -20.48
N ASN A 548 5.40 -4.75 -19.41
CA ASN A 548 5.50 -5.83 -18.42
C ASN A 548 4.96 -5.37 -17.07
N VAL A 549 3.72 -5.71 -16.79
CA VAL A 549 3.00 -5.23 -15.59
C VAL A 549 2.25 -6.32 -14.83
N ASN A 550 1.90 -7.42 -15.49
CA ASN A 550 1.08 -8.46 -14.89
C ASN A 550 1.85 -9.25 -13.82
N GLY A 551 1.27 -9.37 -12.62
CA GLY A 551 1.89 -10.02 -11.48
C GLY A 551 3.09 -9.26 -10.91
N ALA A 552 3.27 -7.99 -11.29
CA ALA A 552 4.31 -7.13 -10.75
C ALA A 552 3.79 -6.33 -9.54
N PHE A 553 4.62 -6.27 -8.50
CA PHE A 553 4.31 -5.64 -7.22
C PHE A 553 5.41 -4.66 -6.82
N LYS A 554 5.03 -3.67 -6.02
CA LYS A 554 5.95 -2.70 -5.44
C LYS A 554 7.01 -3.41 -4.61
N THR A 555 8.29 -3.14 -4.89
CA THR A 555 9.39 -3.60 -4.06
C THR A 555 9.31 -2.96 -2.67
N PRO A 556 9.18 -3.74 -1.58
CA PRO A 556 9.16 -3.17 -0.24
C PRO A 556 10.57 -2.75 0.21
N GLY A 557 10.66 -1.76 1.10
CA GLY A 557 11.89 -1.50 1.84
C GLY A 557 12.22 -2.65 2.79
N LEU A 558 13.51 -2.90 3.01
CA LEU A 558 13.96 -4.01 3.87
C LEU A 558 14.27 -3.60 5.32
N ARG A 559 14.17 -2.31 5.65
CA ARG A 559 14.42 -1.86 7.03
C ARG A 559 13.39 -2.47 7.98
N ASN A 560 13.85 -2.95 9.12
CA ASN A 560 13.07 -3.68 10.13
C ASN A 560 12.45 -5.00 9.61
N VAL A 561 12.97 -5.56 8.51
CA VAL A 561 12.40 -6.75 7.89
C VAL A 561 12.30 -7.95 8.83
N GLU A 562 13.16 -8.05 9.83
CA GLU A 562 13.08 -9.05 10.91
C GLU A 562 11.72 -9.05 11.63
N LEU A 563 11.10 -7.87 11.79
CA LEU A 563 9.90 -7.66 12.61
C LEU A 563 8.61 -7.60 11.78
N THR A 564 8.69 -7.66 10.44
CA THR A 564 7.56 -7.40 9.55
C THR A 564 7.07 -8.63 8.78
N GLY A 565 7.35 -9.83 9.31
CA GLY A 565 6.73 -11.07 8.79
C GLY A 565 5.21 -11.09 9.07
N PRO A 566 4.44 -11.92 8.30
CA PRO A 566 4.90 -12.80 7.22
C PRO A 566 5.26 -12.03 5.95
N TYR A 567 5.99 -12.66 5.04
CA TYR A 567 6.65 -11.98 3.91
C TYR A 567 5.92 -12.16 2.58
N PHE A 568 6.24 -11.26 1.62
CA PHE A 568 5.63 -11.09 0.31
C PHE A 568 4.21 -10.51 0.37
N HIS A 569 3.66 -10.15 -0.80
CA HIS A 569 2.31 -9.61 -0.93
C HIS A 569 1.21 -10.60 -0.50
N ASN A 570 1.51 -11.90 -0.50
CA ASN A 570 0.61 -12.96 -0.07
C ASN A 570 0.88 -13.45 1.38
N GLY A 571 1.91 -12.95 2.07
CA GLY A 571 2.25 -13.41 3.41
C GLY A 571 2.63 -14.90 3.49
N GLY A 572 3.00 -15.53 2.39
CA GLY A 572 3.18 -17.01 2.32
C GLY A 572 4.48 -17.55 2.90
N LYS A 573 5.34 -16.70 3.48
CA LYS A 573 6.60 -17.10 4.14
C LYS A 573 6.67 -16.49 5.53
N SER A 574 6.97 -17.29 6.53
CA SER A 574 7.01 -16.84 7.94
C SER A 574 8.40 -16.44 8.44
N THR A 575 9.47 -16.86 7.75
CA THR A 575 10.87 -16.60 8.18
C THR A 575 11.72 -16.03 7.04
N LEU A 576 12.79 -15.33 7.41
CA LEU A 576 13.76 -14.79 6.44
C LEU A 576 14.50 -15.91 5.68
N MET A 577 14.77 -17.03 6.32
CA MET A 577 15.40 -18.17 5.63
C MET A 577 14.50 -18.73 4.53
N GLN A 578 13.18 -18.80 4.75
CA GLN A 578 12.21 -19.20 3.70
C GLN A 578 12.19 -18.22 2.52
N VAL A 579 12.40 -16.92 2.79
CA VAL A 579 12.53 -15.88 1.74
C VAL A 579 13.83 -16.07 0.95
N VAL A 580 14.95 -16.34 1.63
CA VAL A 580 16.25 -16.58 0.98
C VAL A 580 16.19 -17.85 0.12
N ASP A 581 15.58 -18.92 0.63
CA ASP A 581 15.39 -20.17 -0.14
C ASP A 581 14.48 -19.96 -1.38
N PHE A 582 13.49 -19.06 -1.30
CA PHE A 582 12.67 -18.66 -2.45
C PHE A 582 13.51 -18.02 -3.55
N TYR A 583 14.35 -17.03 -3.22
CA TYR A 583 15.22 -16.38 -4.20
C TYR A 583 16.31 -17.32 -4.72
N ASP A 584 16.89 -18.16 -3.85
CA ASP A 584 17.95 -19.11 -4.23
C ASP A 584 17.49 -20.11 -5.29
N ARG A 585 16.18 -20.52 -5.26
CA ARG A 585 15.62 -21.42 -6.29
C ARG A 585 15.12 -20.71 -7.55
N GLY A 586 15.11 -19.39 -7.63
CA GLY A 586 14.59 -18.60 -8.76
C GLY A 586 13.07 -18.47 -8.76
N GLY A 587 12.48 -18.23 -7.57
CA GLY A 587 11.05 -18.04 -7.38
C GLY A 587 10.24 -19.34 -7.31
N ASP A 588 9.07 -19.29 -6.68
CA ASP A 588 8.19 -20.47 -6.56
C ASP A 588 7.45 -20.76 -7.88
N PHE A 589 7.15 -19.73 -8.68
CA PHE A 589 6.46 -19.79 -9.96
C PHE A 589 7.28 -19.14 -11.10
N GLY A 590 8.60 -19.15 -11.00
CA GLY A 590 9.47 -18.51 -11.99
C GLY A 590 9.25 -19.05 -13.42
N LYS A 591 9.07 -20.37 -13.59
CA LYS A 591 8.80 -20.98 -14.90
C LYS A 591 7.40 -20.62 -15.43
N ASP A 592 6.40 -20.57 -14.55
CA ASP A 592 5.01 -20.25 -14.89
C ASP A 592 4.86 -18.79 -15.32
N ASN A 593 5.68 -17.90 -14.74
CA ASN A 593 5.64 -16.45 -14.97
C ASN A 593 6.68 -15.94 -15.99
N ARG A 594 7.36 -16.82 -16.73
CA ARG A 594 8.53 -16.50 -17.57
C ARG A 594 8.35 -15.27 -18.47
N GLU A 595 7.15 -15.03 -18.99
CA GLU A 595 6.86 -13.88 -19.87
C GLU A 595 6.90 -12.53 -19.14
N ASN A 596 6.67 -12.53 -17.83
CA ASN A 596 6.63 -11.33 -16.99
C ASN A 596 7.69 -11.34 -15.89
N LEU A 597 8.42 -12.44 -15.73
CA LEU A 597 9.40 -12.63 -14.66
C LEU A 597 10.59 -11.70 -14.86
N ASP A 598 10.99 -11.07 -13.76
CA ASP A 598 12.22 -10.27 -13.71
C ASP A 598 13.44 -11.18 -14.02
N PRO A 599 14.41 -10.74 -14.84
CA PRO A 599 15.53 -11.57 -15.25
C PRO A 599 16.49 -11.93 -14.11
N ASP A 600 16.52 -11.16 -13.02
CA ASP A 600 17.35 -11.47 -11.85
C ASP A 600 16.77 -12.60 -10.98
N ILE A 601 15.52 -13.02 -11.26
CA ILE A 601 14.88 -14.16 -10.59
C ILE A 601 15.28 -15.46 -11.30
N GLU A 602 16.45 -15.94 -10.94
CA GLU A 602 17.05 -17.20 -11.41
C GLU A 602 17.68 -17.97 -10.25
N PRO A 603 17.98 -19.27 -10.39
CA PRO A 603 18.68 -20.01 -9.36
C PRO A 603 20.04 -19.41 -9.04
N LEU A 604 20.24 -18.98 -7.79
CA LEU A 604 21.44 -18.25 -7.35
C LEU A 604 22.59 -19.19 -6.97
N GLY A 605 22.27 -20.43 -6.53
CA GLY A 605 23.25 -21.40 -6.07
C GLY A 605 23.99 -20.99 -4.80
N LEU A 606 23.28 -20.38 -3.86
CA LEU A 606 23.86 -19.98 -2.57
C LEU A 606 24.18 -21.22 -1.72
N SER A 607 25.37 -21.20 -1.11
CA SER A 607 25.71 -22.17 -0.05
C SER A 607 24.93 -21.86 1.24
N GLU A 608 24.78 -22.85 2.12
CA GLU A 608 24.12 -22.64 3.43
C GLU A 608 24.80 -21.53 4.26
N ALA A 609 26.14 -21.43 4.19
CA ALA A 609 26.87 -20.36 4.85
C ALA A 609 26.52 -18.96 4.28
N GLU A 610 26.39 -18.84 2.96
CA GLU A 610 25.96 -17.58 2.31
C GLU A 610 24.53 -17.23 2.69
N LYS A 611 23.61 -18.18 2.76
CA LYS A 611 22.23 -17.98 3.21
C LYS A 611 22.15 -17.47 4.66
N VAL A 612 22.89 -18.14 5.57
CA VAL A 612 22.98 -17.71 6.97
C VAL A 612 23.57 -16.30 7.08
N SER A 613 24.60 -16.00 6.32
CA SER A 613 25.22 -14.68 6.30
C SER A 613 24.24 -13.61 5.79
N LEU A 614 23.48 -13.90 4.72
CA LEU A 614 22.48 -13.00 4.17
C LEU A 614 21.35 -12.73 5.16
N VAL A 615 20.82 -13.76 5.86
CA VAL A 615 19.83 -13.57 6.93
C VAL A 615 20.43 -12.72 8.05
N SER A 616 21.66 -12.99 8.47
CA SER A 616 22.34 -12.21 9.52
C SER A 616 22.48 -10.74 9.14
N PHE A 617 22.81 -10.44 7.87
CA PHE A 617 22.82 -9.07 7.37
C PHE A 617 21.42 -8.43 7.46
N MET A 618 20.35 -9.12 7.05
CA MET A 618 18.99 -8.60 7.13
C MET A 618 18.56 -8.28 8.57
N LEU A 619 19.02 -9.02 9.57
CA LEU A 619 18.79 -8.69 10.99
C LEU A 619 19.47 -7.38 11.41
N SER A 620 20.59 -7.01 10.79
CA SER A 620 21.26 -5.74 11.07
C SER A 620 20.51 -4.50 10.58
N LEU A 621 19.45 -4.69 9.76
CA LEU A 621 18.57 -3.63 9.23
C LEU A 621 17.50 -3.20 10.24
N THR A 622 17.41 -3.85 11.40
CA THR A 622 16.43 -3.51 12.45
C THR A 622 16.91 -2.31 13.26
N ASP A 623 16.08 -1.29 13.35
CA ASP A 623 16.26 -0.14 14.23
C ASP A 623 15.73 -0.50 15.63
N GLU A 624 16.59 -0.41 16.64
CA GLU A 624 16.20 -0.74 18.02
C GLU A 624 15.16 0.21 18.61
N ARG A 625 14.95 1.40 18.02
CA ARG A 625 13.82 2.26 18.40
C ARG A 625 12.49 1.63 17.99
N VAL A 626 12.44 0.99 16.83
CA VAL A 626 11.25 0.24 16.35
C VAL A 626 11.02 -0.98 17.22
N ARG A 627 12.07 -1.80 17.44
CA ARG A 627 11.96 -2.99 18.29
C ARG A 627 11.41 -2.67 19.67
N MET A 628 11.89 -1.61 20.28
CA MET A 628 11.50 -1.19 21.63
C MET A 628 10.36 -0.17 21.65
N GLU A 629 9.72 0.10 20.52
CA GLU A 629 8.62 1.08 20.38
C GLU A 629 8.94 2.45 20.98
N LYS A 630 10.22 2.86 20.94
CA LYS A 630 10.67 4.19 21.38
C LYS A 630 10.24 5.26 20.37
N ALA A 631 10.09 6.49 20.85
CA ALA A 631 9.78 7.62 19.97
C ALA A 631 10.62 7.61 18.68
N PRO A 632 10.00 7.84 17.53
CA PRO A 632 8.62 8.26 17.26
C PRO A 632 7.60 7.10 17.13
N PHE A 633 7.96 5.89 17.54
CA PHE A 633 7.14 4.66 17.39
C PHE A 633 6.28 4.36 18.62
N ASP A 634 6.33 5.21 19.64
CA ASP A 634 5.46 5.19 20.82
C ASP A 634 3.98 5.42 20.44
N HIS A 635 3.04 4.90 21.26
CA HIS A 635 1.63 4.85 20.85
C HIS A 635 0.64 4.82 22.04
N PRO A 636 -0.64 5.25 21.82
CA PRO A 636 -1.70 5.07 22.81
C PRO A 636 -2.11 3.59 22.93
N SER A 637 -2.85 3.26 23.99
CA SER A 637 -3.45 1.93 24.12
C SER A 637 -4.48 1.65 23.03
N LEU A 638 -4.64 0.38 22.64
CA LEU A 638 -5.61 -0.04 21.62
C LEU A 638 -6.02 -1.50 21.84
N CYS A 639 -7.32 -1.78 21.84
CA CYS A 639 -7.83 -3.16 21.78
C CYS A 639 -8.28 -3.47 20.35
N ILE A 640 -7.72 -4.54 19.77
CA ILE A 640 -7.95 -4.96 18.39
C ILE A 640 -8.58 -6.34 18.31
N PRO A 641 -9.45 -6.62 17.32
CA PRO A 641 -9.95 -7.96 17.08
C PRO A 641 -8.82 -8.94 16.78
N ASN A 642 -8.88 -10.14 17.36
CA ASN A 642 -7.90 -11.22 17.14
C ASN A 642 -8.61 -12.57 17.07
N GLY A 643 -9.39 -12.75 15.98
CA GLY A 643 -10.24 -13.91 15.79
C GLY A 643 -11.54 -13.87 16.58
N HIS A 644 -12.15 -15.04 16.74
CA HIS A 644 -13.50 -15.20 17.30
C HIS A 644 -13.54 -16.25 18.38
N SER A 645 -14.40 -16.01 19.40
CA SER A 645 -14.74 -16.99 20.43
C SER A 645 -15.93 -17.83 19.98
N LEU A 646 -15.76 -19.15 19.98
CA LEU A 646 -16.84 -20.09 19.69
C LEU A 646 -17.83 -20.25 20.86
N SER A 647 -17.44 -19.83 22.08
CA SER A 647 -18.29 -19.95 23.28
C SER A 647 -19.42 -18.91 23.33
N ALA A 648 -19.38 -17.86 22.52
CA ALA A 648 -20.41 -16.82 22.48
C ALA A 648 -21.60 -17.13 21.54
N TYR A 649 -21.66 -18.30 20.96
CA TYR A 649 -22.73 -18.76 20.06
C TYR A 649 -24.15 -18.73 20.66
N ALA A 650 -24.27 -18.69 21.98
CA ALA A 650 -25.54 -18.96 22.66
C ALA A 650 -26.34 -17.71 23.07
N SER A 651 -25.84 -16.48 22.91
CA SER A 651 -26.44 -15.34 23.60
C SER A 651 -26.89 -14.13 22.77
N THR A 652 -26.66 -14.11 21.46
CA THR A 652 -27.06 -12.95 20.62
C THR A 652 -27.77 -13.39 19.35
N ASN A 653 -28.86 -12.72 18.98
CA ASN A 653 -29.52 -12.81 17.66
C ASN A 653 -28.64 -12.17 16.56
N SER A 654 -27.32 -12.20 16.71
CA SER A 654 -26.36 -11.61 15.76
C SER A 654 -25.97 -12.61 14.68
N ILE A 655 -25.94 -12.19 13.44
CA ILE A 655 -25.39 -12.96 12.32
C ILE A 655 -23.85 -13.01 12.34
N ASN A 656 -23.19 -12.20 13.17
CA ASN A 656 -21.74 -12.10 13.26
C ASN A 656 -21.23 -12.83 14.52
N ALA A 657 -20.10 -13.52 14.40
CA ALA A 657 -19.41 -14.15 15.51
C ALA A 657 -18.88 -13.09 16.50
N ALA A 658 -18.77 -13.48 17.77
CA ALA A 658 -18.18 -12.61 18.79
C ALA A 658 -16.66 -12.49 18.60
N ASP A 659 -16.12 -11.28 18.72
CA ASP A 659 -14.69 -11.03 18.63
C ASP A 659 -13.96 -11.44 19.90
N ASP A 660 -12.84 -12.13 19.76
CA ASP A 660 -11.77 -12.12 20.75
C ASP A 660 -10.95 -10.83 20.57
N MET A 661 -10.47 -10.24 21.68
CA MET A 661 -9.76 -8.97 21.65
C MET A 661 -8.34 -9.12 22.18
N LEU A 662 -7.40 -8.56 21.44
CA LEU A 662 -6.00 -8.35 21.88
C LEU A 662 -5.85 -6.88 22.27
N CYS A 663 -5.47 -6.60 23.53
CA CYS A 663 -5.31 -5.22 23.99
C CYS A 663 -3.83 -4.87 24.13
N LEU A 664 -3.41 -3.85 23.40
CA LEU A 664 -2.11 -3.22 23.49
C LEU A 664 -2.14 -2.11 24.55
N LYS A 665 -1.15 -2.10 25.45
CA LYS A 665 -0.99 -1.01 26.41
C LYS A 665 -0.34 0.19 25.71
N GLU A 666 -0.57 1.37 26.28
CA GLU A 666 0.13 2.57 25.83
C GLU A 666 1.65 2.45 26.06
N VAL A 667 2.40 3.00 25.13
CA VAL A 667 3.87 3.10 25.20
C VAL A 667 4.25 4.57 25.07
N GLY A 668 5.04 5.08 26.03
CA GLY A 668 5.59 6.43 26.00
C GLY A 668 6.91 6.50 25.24
N ARG A 669 7.49 7.71 25.12
CA ARG A 669 8.71 7.97 24.33
C ARG A 669 9.93 7.13 24.69
N LYS A 670 9.97 6.62 25.91
CA LYS A 670 11.10 5.79 26.39
C LYS A 670 11.03 4.35 25.87
N GLY A 671 9.91 3.95 25.29
CA GLY A 671 9.66 2.64 24.72
C GLY A 671 9.09 1.62 25.70
N ALA A 672 8.79 0.45 25.18
CA ALA A 672 8.28 -0.70 25.92
C ALA A 672 9.38 -1.37 26.77
N SER A 673 8.97 -2.10 27.80
CA SER A 673 9.89 -2.87 28.66
C SER A 673 10.40 -4.15 28.01
N MET A 674 9.69 -4.65 27.01
CA MET A 674 10.08 -5.80 26.17
C MET A 674 9.97 -5.40 24.71
N GLY A 675 10.96 -5.82 23.91
CA GLY A 675 10.97 -5.55 22.48
C GLY A 675 10.03 -6.45 21.68
N LEU A 676 9.62 -5.97 20.51
CA LEU A 676 8.91 -6.75 19.50
C LEU A 676 9.74 -7.96 19.06
N SER A 677 9.07 -9.05 18.80
CA SER A 677 9.67 -10.30 18.32
C SER A 677 9.38 -10.50 16.82
N PRO A 678 10.16 -11.31 16.12
CA PRO A 678 9.81 -11.80 14.80
C PRO A 678 8.43 -12.46 14.78
N PHE A 679 7.80 -12.54 13.59
CA PHE A 679 6.49 -13.15 13.42
C PHE A 679 6.40 -14.55 14.06
N MET A 680 5.32 -14.81 14.82
CA MET A 680 5.10 -16.05 15.58
C MET A 680 6.28 -16.42 16.53
N LYS A 681 7.15 -15.47 16.85
CA LYS A 681 8.39 -15.72 17.63
C LYS A 681 9.28 -16.81 17.03
N LEU A 682 9.17 -17.03 15.72
CA LEU A 682 10.01 -18.00 15.01
C LEU A 682 11.43 -17.46 14.85
N SER A 683 12.42 -18.36 14.87
CA SER A 683 13.76 -17.97 14.49
C SER A 683 13.79 -17.53 13.02
N PRO A 684 14.40 -16.38 12.69
CA PRO A 684 14.55 -15.94 11.30
C PRO A 684 15.30 -16.94 10.41
N PHE A 685 16.06 -17.87 11.04
CA PHE A 685 16.82 -18.92 10.37
C PHE A 685 16.04 -20.23 10.19
N SER A 686 14.81 -20.34 10.69
CA SER A 686 13.97 -21.54 10.50
C SER A 686 13.46 -21.68 9.07
N ARG A 687 13.21 -22.94 8.64
CA ARG A 687 12.60 -23.31 7.36
C ARG A 687 11.19 -23.81 7.53
#